data_0f849a687a6dbde7aea32d982b382da5
#
_entry.id   0f849a687a6dbde7aea32d982b382da5
#
_cell.length_a   1.000
_cell.length_b   1.000
_cell.length_c   1.000
_cell.angle_alpha   90.00
_cell.angle_beta   90.00
_cell.angle_gamma   90.00
#
_symmetry.space_group_name_H-M   'P 1'
#
loop_
_entity.id
_entity.type
_entity.pdbx_description
1 polymer ?
#
loop_
_entity_poly.entity_id
_entity_poly.type
_entity_poly.pdbx_seq_one_letter_code
_entity_poly.pdbx_strand_id
1 'polypeptide(L)'
;MDSRKCIAVLTQKPSLDYQSGILKGIYRSAFSHDVNVAVMCVSSMRGDDAYYSGEMEIFSLLGDYSRFAGVIYLPDTIDYPTRDRVITEKLVAAAKERNLPAVVIGSTSDVFPCYISDDTDAIRAIIDHLIDEHGCRDIAFLTGRKGHPHAEHRLEIFRQEMADRGLPVRSCRTMYGDFWRSCGEETAKKLLEDGLPEALICANSYMADGVYSALYSRGIRIPKDIKLACYGEMTETSKYMSATMRNTENVGFAACEGLFTIMGGGTIPKYNEVRTDFIERPSLSCGCIHPDEYDMMNFREKDPNELGDFFTEYNSMTESFIKSSNMRETMWTANWYTHLFGDFSRFSICMCDDVVKPEETLDENRVRRTFTDELLLALDSQRRPDGSDDQYVGINRRFRLEEVYPPLFSAEGEPAAYVFRSLHFIDRCYGFAVLSYGNKIEIPQANYDFWVNVLANSVESQRRLAIMTYLYKKVNRDAVTDFMTGLYNRNGFNEMLPQLAAEARSAKKSFLLIMSDLNGLKYVNDNFGHAEGDVLIRTAGEILSQIHVNGAECEKNFRIGGDEFVKAVYGDIQPAALEEFRAAVRKRTSEVNSTSGKPYPIYISLGMCLRGCDDIPDCDKMLSAADEQMYIDKQRLKKETGFDPKRK
;
A
#
# COMPACT_ATOMS: atom_id res chain seq x y z
N MET A 1 -19.43 10.99 24.58
CA MET A 1 -18.61 12.08 24.05
C MET A 1 -19.34 12.60 22.85
N ASP A 2 -19.61 13.90 22.78
CA ASP A 2 -20.23 14.51 21.60
C ASP A 2 -19.29 14.29 20.42
N SER A 3 -19.80 13.73 19.32
CA SER A 3 -19.03 13.54 18.09
C SER A 3 -19.27 14.73 17.16
N ARG A 4 -18.19 15.29 16.59
CA ARG A 4 -18.29 16.33 15.57
C ARG A 4 -18.83 15.74 14.28
N LYS A 5 -19.71 16.45 13.60
CA LYS A 5 -20.19 16.08 12.27
C LYS A 5 -19.03 16.08 11.29
N CYS A 6 -19.07 15.18 10.32
CA CYS A 6 -18.08 15.09 9.25
C CYS A 6 -18.78 14.97 7.90
N ILE A 7 -18.29 15.69 6.91
CA ILE A 7 -18.67 15.50 5.50
C ILE A 7 -17.55 14.80 4.74
N ALA A 8 -17.91 13.96 3.78
CA ALA A 8 -16.94 13.33 2.88
C ALA A 8 -16.82 14.09 1.56
N VAL A 9 -15.61 14.24 1.05
CA VAL A 9 -15.32 14.80 -0.27
C VAL A 9 -14.62 13.73 -1.10
N LEU A 10 -15.18 13.37 -2.24
CA LEU A 10 -14.67 12.35 -3.14
C LEU A 10 -14.04 13.03 -4.35
N THR A 11 -12.73 12.90 -4.52
CA THR A 11 -11.97 13.57 -5.58
C THR A 11 -10.73 12.79 -5.99
N GLN A 12 -10.05 13.29 -7.02
CA GLN A 12 -8.72 12.84 -7.43
C GLN A 12 -7.71 13.97 -7.19
N LYS A 13 -6.45 13.62 -6.90
CA LYS A 13 -5.29 14.54 -6.82
C LYS A 13 -5.62 15.92 -6.23
N PRO A 14 -5.80 16.02 -4.93
CA PRO A 14 -6.16 17.28 -4.26
C PRO A 14 -5.15 18.41 -4.49
N SER A 15 -3.91 18.08 -4.87
CA SER A 15 -2.83 19.03 -5.16
C SER A 15 -2.95 19.76 -6.50
N LEU A 16 -3.84 19.33 -7.41
CA LEU A 16 -4.05 20.06 -8.66
C LEU A 16 -4.86 21.33 -8.42
N ASP A 17 -4.55 22.40 -9.16
CA ASP A 17 -5.09 23.75 -8.92
C ASP A 17 -6.62 23.79 -8.89
N TYR A 18 -7.29 23.08 -9.82
CA TYR A 18 -8.75 22.99 -9.85
C TYR A 18 -9.32 22.37 -8.58
N GLN A 19 -8.84 21.19 -8.18
CA GLN A 19 -9.28 20.50 -6.97
C GLN A 19 -8.87 21.26 -5.70
N SER A 20 -7.66 21.80 -5.69
CA SER A 20 -7.13 22.57 -4.57
C SER A 20 -8.00 23.80 -4.29
N GLY A 21 -8.38 24.57 -5.31
CA GLY A 21 -9.30 25.71 -5.16
C GLY A 21 -10.64 25.28 -4.59
N ILE A 22 -11.30 24.26 -5.18
CA ILE A 22 -12.57 23.73 -4.70
C ILE A 22 -12.49 23.30 -3.22
N LEU A 23 -11.43 22.54 -2.85
CA LEU A 23 -11.24 22.08 -1.49
C LEU A 23 -11.06 23.22 -0.50
N LYS A 24 -10.32 24.28 -0.86
CA LYS A 24 -10.19 25.49 -0.02
C LYS A 24 -11.55 26.14 0.25
N GLY A 25 -12.41 26.24 -0.77
CA GLY A 25 -13.77 26.73 -0.62
C GLY A 25 -14.61 25.86 0.33
N ILE A 26 -14.53 24.53 0.15
CA ILE A 26 -15.22 23.56 1.03
C ILE A 26 -14.71 23.69 2.47
N TYR A 27 -13.39 23.77 2.70
CA TYR A 27 -12.83 23.90 4.07
C TYR A 27 -13.32 25.18 4.75
N ARG A 28 -13.30 26.32 4.02
CA ARG A 28 -13.78 27.59 4.55
C ARG A 28 -15.24 27.53 5.00
N SER A 29 -16.11 26.94 4.18
CA SER A 29 -17.52 26.75 4.53
C SER A 29 -17.67 25.75 5.68
N ALA A 30 -17.09 24.55 5.60
CA ALA A 30 -17.24 23.51 6.60
C ALA A 30 -16.73 23.95 8.00
N PHE A 31 -15.60 24.65 8.06
CA PHE A 31 -15.04 25.13 9.33
C PHE A 31 -15.93 26.22 9.96
N SER A 32 -16.57 27.08 9.15
CA SER A 32 -17.52 28.06 9.67
C SER A 32 -18.79 27.43 10.29
N HIS A 33 -19.11 26.18 9.89
CA HIS A 33 -20.22 25.38 10.42
C HIS A 33 -19.81 24.37 11.51
N ASP A 34 -18.56 24.42 11.99
CA ASP A 34 -17.99 23.48 12.98
C ASP A 34 -18.06 22.01 12.51
N VAL A 35 -17.71 21.75 11.25
CA VAL A 35 -17.78 20.42 10.60
C VAL A 35 -16.41 19.99 10.11
N ASN A 36 -16.03 18.74 10.41
CA ASN A 36 -14.82 18.13 9.88
C ASN A 36 -15.00 17.70 8.41
N VAL A 37 -13.90 17.65 7.67
CA VAL A 37 -13.89 17.26 6.26
C VAL A 37 -12.99 16.05 6.06
N ALA A 38 -13.53 14.97 5.52
CA ALA A 38 -12.78 13.80 5.09
C ALA A 38 -12.63 13.83 3.57
N VAL A 39 -11.42 14.11 3.07
CA VAL A 39 -11.12 14.08 1.64
C VAL A 39 -10.61 12.69 1.29
N MET A 40 -11.43 11.88 0.64
CA MET A 40 -11.07 10.58 0.11
C MET A 40 -10.56 10.77 -1.31
N CYS A 41 -9.27 10.48 -1.54
CA CYS A 41 -8.68 10.80 -2.84
C CYS A 41 -7.84 9.66 -3.43
N VAL A 42 -7.85 9.59 -4.76
CA VAL A 42 -6.98 8.75 -5.58
C VAL A 42 -5.91 9.61 -6.27
N SER A 43 -4.74 9.07 -6.58
CA SER A 43 -3.64 9.85 -7.19
C SER A 43 -3.43 9.52 -8.65
N SER A 44 -3.66 8.29 -9.07
CA SER A 44 -3.31 7.88 -10.42
C SER A 44 -4.32 8.35 -11.44
N MET A 45 -3.84 8.93 -12.52
CA MET A 45 -4.64 9.36 -13.66
C MET A 45 -4.61 8.35 -14.80
N ARG A 46 -3.58 7.49 -14.86
CA ARG A 46 -3.40 6.46 -15.89
C ARG A 46 -2.67 5.27 -15.27
N GLY A 47 -3.25 4.11 -15.32
CA GLY A 47 -2.66 2.85 -14.86
C GLY A 47 -3.48 1.68 -15.41
N ASP A 48 -2.97 0.47 -15.26
CA ASP A 48 -3.79 -0.69 -15.56
C ASP A 48 -4.91 -0.84 -14.50
N ASP A 49 -5.93 -1.64 -14.82
CA ASP A 49 -7.10 -1.81 -13.95
C ASP A 49 -6.74 -2.38 -12.58
N ALA A 50 -5.66 -3.16 -12.47
CA ALA A 50 -5.20 -3.73 -11.22
C ALA A 50 -4.65 -2.65 -10.28
N TYR A 51 -3.80 -1.74 -10.78
CA TYR A 51 -3.26 -0.64 -9.99
C TYR A 51 -4.36 0.23 -9.39
N TYR A 52 -5.37 0.54 -10.19
CA TYR A 52 -6.49 1.36 -9.74
C TYR A 52 -7.37 0.68 -8.68
N SER A 53 -7.51 -0.65 -8.71
CA SER A 53 -8.35 -1.31 -7.71
C SER A 53 -7.83 -1.08 -6.29
N GLY A 54 -6.50 -1.06 -6.09
CA GLY A 54 -5.88 -0.74 -4.82
C GLY A 54 -6.09 0.71 -4.37
N GLU A 55 -6.07 1.67 -5.31
CA GLU A 55 -6.36 3.08 -4.99
C GLU A 55 -7.83 3.31 -4.64
N MET A 56 -8.73 2.73 -5.42
CA MET A 56 -10.18 2.89 -5.25
C MET A 56 -10.69 2.32 -3.93
N GLU A 57 -9.92 1.45 -3.28
CA GLU A 57 -10.31 0.89 -1.99
C GLU A 57 -10.46 1.95 -0.90
N ILE A 58 -9.83 3.13 -1.05
CA ILE A 58 -10.03 4.24 -0.12
C ILE A 58 -11.51 4.63 0.03
N PHE A 59 -12.31 4.45 -1.01
CA PHE A 59 -13.74 4.76 -0.96
C PHE A 59 -14.56 3.69 -0.21
N SER A 60 -13.99 2.54 0.11
CA SER A 60 -14.63 1.54 0.97
C SER A 60 -14.75 2.01 2.43
N LEU A 61 -13.90 2.98 2.85
CA LEU A 61 -13.99 3.63 4.16
C LEU A 61 -15.33 4.37 4.35
N LEU A 62 -16.01 4.73 3.28
CA LEU A 62 -17.33 5.33 3.35
C LEU A 62 -18.38 4.34 3.88
N GLY A 63 -18.11 3.03 3.75
CA GLY A 63 -19.02 1.96 4.15
C GLY A 63 -20.40 2.15 3.53
N ASP A 64 -21.40 2.25 4.40
CA ASP A 64 -22.78 2.59 4.06
C ASP A 64 -23.11 4.10 4.21
N TYR A 65 -22.07 4.94 4.32
CA TYR A 65 -22.12 6.38 4.55
C TYR A 65 -22.75 6.82 5.89
N SER A 66 -23.13 5.91 6.78
CA SER A 66 -23.84 6.23 8.02
C SER A 66 -23.04 7.12 8.99
N ARG A 67 -21.72 7.14 8.84
CA ARG A 67 -20.82 7.96 9.67
C ARG A 67 -20.72 9.40 9.19
N PHE A 68 -21.14 9.70 7.96
CA PHE A 68 -21.00 11.01 7.35
C PHE A 68 -22.33 11.77 7.33
N ALA A 69 -22.27 13.06 7.63
CA ALA A 69 -23.44 13.93 7.62
C ALA A 69 -23.86 14.35 6.20
N GLY A 70 -22.93 14.27 5.25
CA GLY A 70 -23.19 14.58 3.84
C GLY A 70 -21.98 14.28 2.97
N VAL A 71 -22.15 14.34 1.64
CA VAL A 71 -21.12 14.02 0.64
C VAL A 71 -21.04 15.09 -0.44
N ILE A 72 -19.83 15.50 -0.77
CA ILE A 72 -19.51 16.30 -1.95
C ILE A 72 -18.71 15.43 -2.91
N TYR A 73 -19.19 15.28 -4.15
CA TYR A 73 -18.59 14.39 -5.14
C TYR A 73 -18.15 15.16 -6.38
N LEU A 74 -16.90 14.92 -6.82
CA LEU A 74 -16.27 15.52 -8.00
C LEU A 74 -16.02 14.45 -9.08
N PRO A 75 -17.06 13.96 -9.79
CA PRO A 75 -16.92 12.84 -10.74
C PRO A 75 -16.00 13.15 -11.92
N ASP A 76 -15.98 14.40 -12.40
CA ASP A 76 -15.12 14.84 -13.51
C ASP A 76 -13.62 14.74 -13.22
N THR A 77 -13.24 14.67 -11.94
CA THR A 77 -11.86 14.49 -11.52
C THR A 77 -11.45 13.01 -11.45
N ILE A 78 -12.40 12.11 -11.21
CA ILE A 78 -12.17 10.66 -11.10
C ILE A 78 -12.34 10.03 -12.49
N ASP A 79 -11.32 10.16 -13.32
CA ASP A 79 -11.33 9.99 -14.77
C ASP A 79 -11.39 8.53 -15.27
N TYR A 80 -12.54 7.83 -14.99
CA TYR A 80 -12.85 6.56 -15.66
C TYR A 80 -14.36 6.25 -15.65
N PRO A 81 -15.01 6.11 -16.83
CA PRO A 81 -16.45 5.91 -16.93
C PRO A 81 -17.02 4.71 -16.16
N THR A 82 -16.23 3.64 -16.04
CA THR A 82 -16.66 2.43 -15.31
C THR A 82 -16.59 2.57 -13.80
N ARG A 83 -15.69 3.39 -13.27
CA ARG A 83 -15.44 3.57 -11.82
C ARG A 83 -16.30 4.65 -11.23
N ASP A 84 -16.43 5.74 -11.92
CA ASP A 84 -17.39 6.79 -11.62
C ASP A 84 -18.79 6.17 -11.43
N ARG A 85 -19.17 5.24 -12.31
CA ARG A 85 -20.43 4.53 -12.21
C ARG A 85 -20.59 3.74 -10.89
N VAL A 86 -19.56 3.03 -10.42
CA VAL A 86 -19.63 2.25 -9.16
C VAL A 86 -19.77 3.17 -7.94
N ILE A 87 -19.02 4.28 -7.90
CA ILE A 87 -19.15 5.26 -6.81
C ILE A 87 -20.53 5.90 -6.85
N THR A 88 -20.97 6.34 -8.03
CA THR A 88 -22.27 6.97 -8.25
C THR A 88 -23.40 6.03 -7.84
N GLU A 89 -23.38 4.75 -8.24
CA GLU A 89 -24.40 3.76 -7.87
C GLU A 89 -24.49 3.57 -6.35
N LYS A 90 -23.36 3.45 -5.64
CA LYS A 90 -23.33 3.33 -4.17
C LYS A 90 -23.87 4.60 -3.48
N LEU A 91 -23.45 5.77 -3.97
CA LEU A 91 -23.91 7.05 -3.43
C LEU A 91 -25.41 7.25 -3.64
N VAL A 92 -25.93 6.91 -4.84
CA VAL A 92 -27.37 6.95 -5.15
C VAL A 92 -28.16 5.98 -4.26
N ALA A 93 -27.64 4.79 -4.01
CA ALA A 93 -28.28 3.82 -3.12
C ALA A 93 -28.36 4.38 -1.69
N ALA A 94 -27.25 4.89 -1.14
CA ALA A 94 -27.20 5.49 0.19
C ALA A 94 -28.14 6.72 0.33
N ALA A 95 -28.21 7.56 -0.71
CA ALA A 95 -29.12 8.70 -0.74
C ALA A 95 -30.60 8.26 -0.70
N LYS A 96 -30.96 7.19 -1.42
CA LYS A 96 -32.33 6.65 -1.45
C LYS A 96 -32.71 5.95 -0.15
N GLU A 97 -31.81 5.17 0.41
CA GLU A 97 -32.10 4.34 1.59
C GLU A 97 -32.06 5.14 2.91
N ARG A 98 -31.22 6.18 2.99
CA ARG A 98 -30.92 6.88 4.23
C ARG A 98 -31.15 8.40 4.18
N ASN A 99 -31.65 8.94 3.07
CA ASN A 99 -31.74 10.38 2.82
C ASN A 99 -30.39 11.10 3.03
N LEU A 100 -29.29 10.48 2.63
CA LEU A 100 -27.94 11.06 2.74
C LEU A 100 -27.86 12.33 1.88
N PRO A 101 -27.62 13.52 2.47
CA PRO A 101 -27.40 14.74 1.70
C PRO A 101 -26.16 14.61 0.82
N ALA A 102 -26.30 14.91 -0.48
CA ALA A 102 -25.16 14.92 -1.37
C ALA A 102 -25.29 15.98 -2.46
N VAL A 103 -24.18 16.55 -2.89
CA VAL A 103 -24.04 17.48 -4.01
C VAL A 103 -22.90 17.04 -4.94
N VAL A 104 -23.00 17.42 -6.19
CA VAL A 104 -22.01 17.10 -7.24
C VAL A 104 -21.38 18.41 -7.73
N ILE A 105 -20.07 18.41 -7.94
CA ILE A 105 -19.33 19.53 -8.54
C ILE A 105 -18.73 19.09 -9.88
N GLY A 106 -18.83 19.96 -10.88
CA GLY A 106 -18.13 19.80 -12.16
C GLY A 106 -18.84 18.90 -13.18
N SER A 107 -19.95 18.25 -12.81
CA SER A 107 -20.71 17.37 -13.69
C SER A 107 -22.21 17.51 -13.46
N THR A 108 -23.00 17.00 -14.38
CA THR A 108 -24.46 16.94 -14.24
C THR A 108 -24.88 15.63 -13.57
N SER A 109 -25.94 15.65 -12.78
CA SER A 109 -26.51 14.48 -12.14
C SER A 109 -28.04 14.52 -12.21
N ASP A 110 -28.66 13.36 -12.48
CA ASP A 110 -30.11 13.23 -12.45
C ASP A 110 -30.66 13.11 -11.02
N VAL A 111 -29.82 12.79 -10.06
CA VAL A 111 -30.20 12.49 -8.68
C VAL A 111 -29.85 13.63 -7.73
N PHE A 112 -28.64 14.20 -7.86
CA PHE A 112 -28.10 15.17 -6.92
C PHE A 112 -28.08 16.58 -7.49
N PRO A 113 -28.20 17.62 -6.65
CA PRO A 113 -27.92 18.99 -7.05
C PRO A 113 -26.49 19.14 -7.54
N CYS A 114 -26.31 19.88 -8.62
CA CYS A 114 -25.03 20.08 -9.29
C CYS A 114 -24.57 21.53 -9.19
N TYR A 115 -23.26 21.71 -9.04
CA TYR A 115 -22.58 22.99 -9.02
C TYR A 115 -21.55 23.04 -10.15
N ILE A 116 -21.67 24.03 -11.03
CA ILE A 116 -20.79 24.20 -12.19
C ILE A 116 -20.29 25.64 -12.20
N SER A 117 -19.02 25.84 -12.59
CA SER A 117 -18.48 27.19 -12.78
C SER A 117 -19.07 27.85 -14.01
N ASP A 118 -19.53 29.08 -13.86
CA ASP A 118 -19.82 29.96 -14.99
C ASP A 118 -18.53 30.61 -15.49
N ASP A 119 -18.08 30.14 -16.66
CA ASP A 119 -16.81 30.52 -17.27
C ASP A 119 -16.96 31.67 -18.29
N THR A 120 -18.17 32.22 -18.44
CA THR A 120 -18.52 33.17 -19.53
C THR A 120 -17.65 34.41 -19.51
N ASP A 121 -17.57 35.09 -18.38
CA ASP A 121 -16.81 36.35 -18.27
C ASP A 121 -15.32 36.16 -18.50
N ALA A 122 -14.75 35.05 -18.04
CA ALA A 122 -13.33 34.77 -18.20
C ALA A 122 -12.96 34.42 -19.66
N ILE A 123 -13.82 33.68 -20.35
CA ILE A 123 -13.62 33.39 -21.79
C ILE A 123 -13.83 34.65 -22.63
N ARG A 124 -14.82 35.47 -22.29
CA ARG A 124 -15.04 36.79 -22.93
C ARG A 124 -13.80 37.66 -22.78
N ALA A 125 -13.23 37.78 -21.60
CA ALA A 125 -12.04 38.60 -21.35
C ALA A 125 -10.84 38.18 -22.21
N ILE A 126 -10.59 36.87 -22.41
CA ILE A 126 -9.55 36.40 -23.33
C ILE A 126 -9.84 36.81 -24.77
N ILE A 127 -11.07 36.68 -25.22
CA ILE A 127 -11.47 37.03 -26.58
C ILE A 127 -11.32 38.53 -26.79
N ASP A 128 -11.79 39.38 -25.85
CA ASP A 128 -11.65 40.81 -25.89
C ASP A 128 -10.17 41.22 -25.95
N HIS A 129 -9.35 40.63 -25.09
CA HIS A 129 -7.92 40.90 -25.10
C HIS A 129 -7.26 40.58 -26.46
N LEU A 130 -7.57 39.44 -27.07
CA LEU A 130 -6.99 39.07 -28.35
C LEU A 130 -7.52 39.94 -29.52
N ILE A 131 -8.77 40.41 -29.45
CA ILE A 131 -9.36 41.25 -30.47
C ILE A 131 -8.95 42.70 -30.30
N ASP A 132 -9.11 43.24 -29.09
CA ASP A 132 -8.98 44.69 -28.86
C ASP A 132 -7.51 45.13 -28.72
N GLU A 133 -6.69 44.31 -28.02
CA GLU A 133 -5.27 44.64 -27.80
C GLU A 133 -4.38 44.13 -28.97
N HIS A 134 -4.73 43.02 -29.58
CA HIS A 134 -3.91 42.36 -30.62
C HIS A 134 -4.48 42.37 -32.02
N GLY A 135 -5.70 42.87 -32.21
CA GLY A 135 -6.36 42.97 -33.50
C GLY A 135 -6.71 41.62 -34.17
N CYS A 136 -6.67 40.53 -33.43
CA CYS A 136 -6.94 39.19 -33.99
C CYS A 136 -8.38 39.05 -34.49
N ARG A 137 -8.55 38.44 -35.67
CA ARG A 137 -9.84 38.17 -36.28
C ARG A 137 -10.06 36.69 -36.58
N ASP A 138 -9.01 35.95 -36.88
CA ASP A 138 -9.04 34.49 -37.07
C ASP A 138 -8.53 33.80 -35.77
N ILE A 139 -9.46 33.52 -34.86
CA ILE A 139 -9.18 32.90 -33.57
C ILE A 139 -9.68 31.45 -33.58
N ALA A 140 -8.82 30.52 -33.18
CA ALA A 140 -9.17 29.13 -32.97
C ALA A 140 -9.38 28.82 -31.45
N PHE A 141 -10.19 27.81 -31.19
CA PHE A 141 -10.50 27.33 -29.84
C PHE A 141 -10.25 25.84 -29.72
N LEU A 142 -9.39 25.44 -28.80
CA LEU A 142 -9.16 24.05 -28.41
C LEU A 142 -9.89 23.79 -27.08
N THR A 143 -11.03 23.12 -27.15
CA THR A 143 -11.77 22.71 -25.97
C THR A 143 -11.33 21.33 -25.47
N GLY A 144 -11.95 20.82 -24.39
CA GLY A 144 -11.65 19.50 -23.83
C GLY A 144 -12.26 18.34 -24.61
N ARG A 145 -12.59 17.25 -23.93
CA ARG A 145 -13.15 16.05 -24.56
C ARG A 145 -14.54 16.30 -25.12
N LYS A 146 -14.80 15.77 -26.31
CA LYS A 146 -16.11 15.83 -26.94
C LYS A 146 -17.18 15.15 -26.07
N GLY A 147 -18.30 15.84 -25.88
CA GLY A 147 -19.40 15.39 -25.02
C GLY A 147 -19.18 15.63 -23.52
N HIS A 148 -18.05 16.18 -23.12
CA HIS A 148 -17.83 16.57 -21.72
C HIS A 148 -18.53 17.90 -21.42
N PRO A 149 -19.35 18.01 -20.35
CA PRO A 149 -20.17 19.21 -20.09
C PRO A 149 -19.39 20.52 -20.11
N HIS A 150 -18.25 20.60 -19.43
CA HIS A 150 -17.40 21.80 -19.43
C HIS A 150 -16.81 22.11 -20.83
N ALA A 151 -16.45 21.08 -21.60
CA ALA A 151 -15.88 21.28 -22.91
C ALA A 151 -16.91 21.86 -23.89
N GLU A 152 -18.12 21.31 -23.87
CA GLU A 152 -19.23 21.79 -24.74
C GLU A 152 -19.68 23.18 -24.32
N HIS A 153 -19.83 23.45 -23.02
CA HIS A 153 -20.23 24.76 -22.51
C HIS A 153 -19.21 25.85 -22.89
N ARG A 154 -17.92 25.62 -22.71
CA ARG A 154 -16.86 26.58 -23.12
C ARG A 154 -16.84 26.82 -24.62
N LEU A 155 -17.05 25.77 -25.42
CA LEU A 155 -17.12 25.90 -26.87
C LEU A 155 -18.33 26.72 -27.31
N GLU A 156 -19.46 26.56 -26.63
CA GLU A 156 -20.68 27.36 -26.91
C GLU A 156 -20.46 28.83 -26.58
N ILE A 157 -19.88 29.13 -25.38
CA ILE A 157 -19.51 30.50 -25.01
C ILE A 157 -18.61 31.13 -26.10
N PHE A 158 -17.53 30.43 -26.48
CA PHE A 158 -16.63 30.92 -27.51
C PHE A 158 -17.36 31.24 -28.82
N ARG A 159 -18.22 30.35 -29.31
CA ARG A 159 -19.00 30.55 -30.54
C ARG A 159 -19.91 31.74 -30.44
N GLN A 160 -20.62 31.88 -29.32
CA GLN A 160 -21.54 32.99 -29.09
C GLN A 160 -20.78 34.33 -29.04
N GLU A 161 -19.68 34.41 -28.27
CA GLU A 161 -18.89 35.63 -28.16
C GLU A 161 -18.29 36.08 -29.50
N MET A 162 -17.82 35.13 -30.32
CA MET A 162 -17.32 35.43 -31.67
C MET A 162 -18.47 35.90 -32.62
N ALA A 163 -19.65 35.29 -32.52
CA ALA A 163 -20.81 35.67 -33.34
C ALA A 163 -21.31 37.07 -32.95
N ASP A 164 -21.36 37.42 -31.66
CA ASP A 164 -21.78 38.73 -31.17
C ASP A 164 -20.88 39.86 -31.66
N ARG A 165 -19.59 39.54 -31.95
CA ARG A 165 -18.62 40.46 -32.56
C ARG A 165 -18.60 40.46 -34.09
N GLY A 166 -19.50 39.68 -34.71
CA GLY A 166 -19.60 39.56 -36.17
C GLY A 166 -18.40 38.81 -36.79
N LEU A 167 -17.70 37.99 -36.01
CA LEU A 167 -16.55 37.21 -36.46
C LEU A 167 -16.97 35.74 -36.66
N PRO A 168 -17.11 35.26 -37.90
CA PRO A 168 -17.55 33.89 -38.15
C PRO A 168 -16.46 32.88 -37.80
N VAL A 169 -16.81 31.86 -36.98
CA VAL A 169 -15.91 30.77 -36.60
C VAL A 169 -15.99 29.67 -37.68
N ARG A 170 -14.88 29.45 -38.39
CA ARG A 170 -14.77 28.32 -39.33
C ARG A 170 -14.75 27.01 -38.59
N SER A 171 -15.30 25.95 -39.15
CA SER A 171 -15.35 24.62 -38.47
C SER A 171 -13.99 24.08 -38.11
N CYS A 172 -12.94 24.37 -38.89
CA CYS A 172 -11.56 23.99 -38.62
C CYS A 172 -10.92 24.78 -37.44
N ARG A 173 -11.55 25.85 -36.97
CA ARG A 173 -11.11 26.66 -35.84
C ARG A 173 -11.66 26.20 -34.50
N THR A 174 -12.47 25.12 -34.46
CA THR A 174 -12.96 24.52 -33.22
C THR A 174 -12.46 23.08 -33.13
N MET A 175 -11.67 22.79 -32.11
CA MET A 175 -11.00 21.50 -31.93
C MET A 175 -11.32 20.93 -30.55
N TYR A 176 -11.33 19.60 -30.46
CA TYR A 176 -11.46 18.88 -29.21
C TYR A 176 -10.11 18.29 -28.80
N GLY A 177 -9.73 18.45 -27.55
CA GLY A 177 -8.57 17.86 -26.92
C GLY A 177 -8.97 16.82 -25.88
N ASP A 178 -8.07 16.58 -24.92
CA ASP A 178 -8.25 15.59 -23.87
C ASP A 178 -8.08 16.16 -22.43
N PHE A 179 -7.98 17.48 -22.31
CA PHE A 179 -7.62 18.26 -21.12
C PHE A 179 -6.15 18.10 -20.68
N TRP A 180 -5.33 17.35 -21.45
CA TRP A 180 -3.94 17.09 -21.16
C TRP A 180 -2.99 17.54 -22.26
N ARG A 181 -1.67 17.51 -21.95
CA ARG A 181 -0.59 17.84 -22.89
C ARG A 181 -0.56 16.91 -24.12
N SER A 182 -1.09 15.68 -23.97
CA SER A 182 -1.09 14.65 -25.01
C SER A 182 -1.77 15.06 -26.32
N CYS A 183 -2.77 15.94 -26.29
CA CYS A 183 -3.43 16.42 -27.49
C CYS A 183 -2.59 17.41 -28.33
N GLY A 184 -1.47 17.91 -27.80
CA GLY A 184 -0.67 18.98 -28.42
C GLY A 184 -0.18 18.62 -29.82
N GLU A 185 0.34 17.41 -30.03
CA GLU A 185 0.88 16.96 -31.32
C GLU A 185 -0.19 16.91 -32.41
N GLU A 186 -1.35 16.34 -32.11
CA GLU A 186 -2.46 16.26 -33.06
C GLU A 186 -3.03 17.64 -33.36
N THR A 187 -3.17 18.49 -32.34
CA THR A 187 -3.64 19.88 -32.51
C THR A 187 -2.69 20.69 -33.38
N ALA A 188 -1.37 20.63 -33.12
CA ALA A 188 -0.39 21.33 -33.93
C ALA A 188 -0.42 20.87 -35.38
N LYS A 189 -0.56 19.57 -35.65
CA LYS A 189 -0.69 19.03 -37.01
C LYS A 189 -1.92 19.60 -37.71
N LYS A 190 -3.09 19.60 -37.08
CA LYS A 190 -4.33 20.16 -37.66
C LYS A 190 -4.21 21.65 -37.98
N LEU A 191 -3.60 22.43 -37.03
CA LEU A 191 -3.39 23.86 -37.26
C LEU A 191 -2.51 24.14 -38.47
N LEU A 192 -1.48 23.32 -38.71
CA LEU A 192 -0.60 23.47 -39.87
C LEU A 192 -1.27 23.05 -41.19
N GLU A 193 -2.09 22.00 -41.17
CA GLU A 193 -2.86 21.51 -42.34
C GLU A 193 -3.91 22.53 -42.75
N ASP A 194 -4.63 23.12 -41.78
CA ASP A 194 -5.75 24.07 -42.02
C ASP A 194 -5.27 25.54 -42.19
N GLY A 195 -3.95 25.78 -42.04
CA GLY A 195 -3.31 27.10 -41.95
C GLY A 195 -3.45 27.69 -40.56
N LEU A 196 -2.35 28.29 -40.06
CA LEU A 196 -2.32 28.88 -38.73
C LEU A 196 -3.37 29.96 -38.54
N PRO A 197 -4.12 29.98 -37.42
CA PRO A 197 -4.92 31.14 -37.03
C PRO A 197 -4.02 32.25 -36.51
N GLU A 198 -4.54 33.47 -36.35
CA GLU A 198 -3.84 34.57 -35.68
C GLU A 198 -3.65 34.33 -34.18
N ALA A 199 -4.65 33.64 -33.58
CA ALA A 199 -4.55 33.24 -32.17
C ALA A 199 -5.25 31.88 -31.93
N LEU A 200 -4.77 31.16 -30.92
CA LEU A 200 -5.38 29.97 -30.36
C LEU A 200 -5.69 30.16 -28.88
N ILE A 201 -6.92 29.91 -28.48
CA ILE A 201 -7.34 29.81 -27.09
C ILE A 201 -7.43 28.33 -26.71
N CYS A 202 -6.74 27.90 -25.66
CA CYS A 202 -6.84 26.56 -25.09
C CYS A 202 -7.70 26.58 -23.82
N ALA A 203 -8.62 25.64 -23.70
CA ALA A 203 -9.55 25.57 -22.56
C ALA A 203 -8.90 25.17 -21.22
N ASN A 204 -7.60 24.91 -21.20
CA ASN A 204 -6.78 24.86 -19.99
C ASN A 204 -5.27 25.02 -20.30
N SER A 205 -4.47 25.23 -19.28
CA SER A 205 -3.01 25.43 -19.37
C SER A 205 -2.26 24.16 -19.78
N TYR A 206 -2.72 22.96 -19.40
CA TYR A 206 -2.06 21.70 -19.78
C TYR A 206 -2.12 21.46 -21.30
N MET A 207 -3.27 21.71 -21.93
CA MET A 207 -3.40 21.62 -23.39
C MET A 207 -2.55 22.71 -24.06
N ALA A 208 -2.54 23.93 -23.51
CA ALA A 208 -1.71 25.03 -24.03
C ALA A 208 -0.23 24.70 -24.02
N ASP A 209 0.29 24.11 -22.93
CA ASP A 209 1.67 23.62 -22.82
C ASP A 209 2.00 22.57 -23.90
N GLY A 210 1.08 21.61 -24.11
CA GLY A 210 1.25 20.57 -25.13
C GLY A 210 1.33 21.16 -26.53
N VAL A 211 0.42 22.08 -26.85
CA VAL A 211 0.40 22.76 -28.14
C VAL A 211 1.62 23.66 -28.35
N TYR A 212 2.00 24.42 -27.32
CA TYR A 212 3.21 25.26 -27.35
C TYR A 212 4.45 24.41 -27.69
N SER A 213 4.67 23.32 -26.97
CA SER A 213 5.80 22.43 -27.19
C SER A 213 5.80 21.83 -28.59
N ALA A 214 4.64 21.42 -29.09
CA ALA A 214 4.47 20.81 -30.40
C ALA A 214 4.67 21.82 -31.55
N LEU A 215 4.21 23.06 -31.42
CA LEU A 215 4.43 24.12 -32.40
C LEU A 215 5.89 24.59 -32.40
N TYR A 216 6.46 24.78 -31.20
CA TYR A 216 7.86 25.21 -31.04
C TYR A 216 8.84 24.21 -31.68
N SER A 217 8.64 22.91 -31.48
CA SER A 217 9.46 21.85 -32.10
C SER A 217 9.40 21.84 -33.63
N ARG A 218 8.38 22.46 -34.24
CA ARG A 218 8.19 22.62 -35.68
C ARG A 218 8.67 23.97 -36.21
N GLY A 219 9.31 24.77 -35.37
CA GLY A 219 9.86 26.06 -35.73
C GLY A 219 8.82 27.19 -35.81
N ILE A 220 7.61 27.00 -35.33
CA ILE A 220 6.58 28.03 -35.24
C ILE A 220 6.89 28.92 -34.02
N ARG A 221 6.95 30.21 -34.27
CA ARG A 221 7.33 31.23 -33.24
C ARG A 221 6.08 31.79 -32.60
N ILE A 222 5.97 31.59 -31.29
CA ILE A 222 4.94 32.19 -30.46
C ILE A 222 5.59 33.36 -29.71
N PRO A 223 5.00 34.57 -29.76
CA PRO A 223 3.69 34.95 -30.33
C PRO A 223 3.70 35.42 -31.79
N LYS A 224 4.83 35.34 -32.51
CA LYS A 224 5.04 36.03 -33.81
C LYS A 224 4.18 35.43 -34.94
N ASP A 225 4.17 34.08 -35.04
CA ASP A 225 3.46 33.36 -36.13
C ASP A 225 2.05 32.97 -35.70
N ILE A 226 1.81 32.80 -34.41
CA ILE A 226 0.52 32.55 -33.77
C ILE A 226 0.58 33.02 -32.31
N LYS A 227 -0.47 33.68 -31.82
CA LYS A 227 -0.62 33.99 -30.41
C LYS A 227 -1.29 32.82 -29.70
N LEU A 228 -0.90 32.59 -28.44
CA LEU A 228 -1.46 31.51 -27.63
C LEU A 228 -1.96 32.07 -26.30
N ALA A 229 -3.20 31.72 -25.96
CA ALA A 229 -3.80 32.04 -24.68
C ALA A 229 -4.49 30.80 -24.09
N CYS A 230 -4.67 30.76 -22.78
CA CYS A 230 -5.39 29.69 -22.13
C CYS A 230 -6.37 30.21 -21.08
N TYR A 231 -7.33 29.36 -20.78
CA TYR A 231 -8.32 29.57 -19.74
C TYR A 231 -8.07 28.59 -18.59
N GLY A 232 -8.33 29.00 -17.36
CA GLY A 232 -8.29 28.14 -16.18
C GLY A 232 -7.11 28.39 -15.29
N GLU A 233 -6.63 27.34 -14.62
CA GLU A 233 -5.55 27.42 -13.66
C GLU A 233 -4.18 27.44 -14.37
N MET A 234 -3.21 28.12 -13.77
CA MET A 234 -1.83 28.14 -14.26
C MET A 234 -1.00 27.09 -13.57
N THR A 235 -0.28 26.30 -14.36
CA THR A 235 0.76 25.42 -13.84
C THR A 235 2.09 26.15 -13.70
N GLU A 236 3.00 25.62 -12.88
CA GLU A 236 4.37 26.12 -12.76
C GLU A 236 5.10 26.21 -14.11
N THR A 237 4.78 25.28 -15.02
CA THR A 237 5.39 25.19 -16.36
C THR A 237 4.74 26.09 -17.40
N SER A 238 3.60 26.70 -17.08
CA SER A 238 2.86 27.55 -18.03
C SER A 238 2.88 29.04 -17.70
N LYS A 239 3.85 29.49 -16.89
CA LYS A 239 3.98 30.90 -16.47
C LYS A 239 4.13 31.89 -17.62
N TYR A 240 4.64 31.46 -18.76
CA TYR A 240 4.80 32.25 -19.98
C TYR A 240 3.48 32.34 -20.81
N MET A 241 2.43 31.61 -20.40
CA MET A 241 1.14 31.67 -21.07
C MET A 241 0.32 32.88 -20.62
N SER A 242 -0.33 33.51 -21.58
CA SER A 242 -1.38 34.48 -21.30
C SER A 242 -2.65 33.72 -20.91
N ALA A 243 -3.28 34.11 -19.81
CA ALA A 243 -4.39 33.38 -19.26
C ALA A 243 -5.42 34.27 -18.57
N THR A 244 -6.67 33.78 -18.52
CA THR A 244 -7.63 34.18 -17.48
C THR A 244 -7.70 33.07 -16.44
N MET A 245 -7.23 33.39 -15.24
CA MET A 245 -7.16 32.46 -14.10
C MET A 245 -8.45 32.54 -13.30
N ARG A 246 -9.19 31.44 -13.20
CA ARG A 246 -10.42 31.40 -12.43
C ARG A 246 -10.18 31.06 -10.96
N ASN A 247 -11.04 31.58 -10.09
CA ASN A 247 -11.09 31.23 -8.67
C ASN A 247 -12.14 30.15 -8.42
N THR A 248 -11.71 28.89 -8.31
CA THR A 248 -12.62 27.74 -8.05
C THR A 248 -13.04 27.61 -6.58
N GLU A 249 -12.49 28.43 -5.66
CA GLU A 249 -12.90 28.45 -4.26
C GLU A 249 -14.38 28.79 -4.11
N ASN A 250 -14.89 29.72 -4.93
CA ASN A 250 -16.30 30.12 -4.89
C ASN A 250 -17.24 28.94 -5.19
N VAL A 251 -16.83 28.03 -6.12
CA VAL A 251 -17.62 26.84 -6.47
C VAL A 251 -17.65 25.86 -5.30
N GLY A 252 -16.50 25.59 -4.69
CA GLY A 252 -16.39 24.73 -3.51
C GLY A 252 -17.18 25.25 -2.32
N PHE A 253 -17.08 26.56 -2.07
CA PHE A 253 -17.82 27.23 -1.00
C PHE A 253 -19.34 27.13 -1.22
N ALA A 254 -19.83 27.50 -2.40
CA ALA A 254 -21.25 27.47 -2.74
C ALA A 254 -21.83 26.04 -2.67
N ALA A 255 -21.08 25.05 -3.15
CA ALA A 255 -21.52 23.65 -3.09
C ALA A 255 -21.62 23.14 -1.64
N CYS A 256 -20.68 23.53 -0.78
CA CYS A 256 -20.70 23.16 0.63
C CYS A 256 -21.85 23.84 1.38
N GLU A 257 -22.12 25.13 1.15
CA GLU A 257 -23.29 25.84 1.68
C GLU A 257 -24.60 25.21 1.22
N GLY A 258 -24.68 24.79 -0.05
CA GLY A 258 -25.82 24.05 -0.57
C GLY A 258 -26.00 22.70 0.12
N LEU A 259 -24.92 21.98 0.41
CA LEU A 259 -24.97 20.75 1.18
C LEU A 259 -25.52 21.00 2.58
N PHE A 260 -25.05 22.05 3.28
CA PHE A 260 -25.56 22.42 4.60
C PHE A 260 -27.03 22.86 4.57
N THR A 261 -27.48 23.53 3.50
CA THR A 261 -28.90 23.84 3.30
C THR A 261 -29.74 22.56 3.24
N ILE A 262 -29.32 21.56 2.48
CA ILE A 262 -30.00 20.25 2.40
C ILE A 262 -29.97 19.55 3.76
N MET A 263 -28.83 19.54 4.44
CA MET A 263 -28.68 18.95 5.79
C MET A 263 -29.60 19.62 6.83
N GLY A 264 -29.91 20.90 6.65
CA GLY A 264 -30.87 21.64 7.45
C GLY A 264 -32.35 21.43 7.05
N GLY A 265 -32.63 20.56 6.06
CA GLY A 265 -33.98 20.32 5.55
C GLY A 265 -34.48 21.34 4.52
N GLY A 266 -33.61 22.25 4.07
CA GLY A 266 -33.89 23.16 2.98
C GLY A 266 -33.83 22.51 1.60
N THR A 267 -34.25 23.24 0.58
CA THR A 267 -34.19 22.81 -0.82
C THR A 267 -33.32 23.76 -1.64
N ILE A 268 -32.58 23.22 -2.57
CA ILE A 268 -31.73 23.99 -3.51
C ILE A 268 -32.08 23.60 -4.96
N PRO A 269 -31.84 24.48 -5.94
CA PRO A 269 -32.01 24.13 -7.36
C PRO A 269 -31.20 22.88 -7.72
N LYS A 270 -31.72 22.12 -8.68
CA LYS A 270 -31.01 20.93 -9.19
C LYS A 270 -29.73 21.29 -9.93
N TYR A 271 -29.69 22.46 -10.56
CA TYR A 271 -28.56 22.97 -11.32
C TYR A 271 -28.21 24.37 -10.83
N ASN A 272 -26.96 24.57 -10.44
CA ASN A 272 -26.47 25.81 -9.87
C ASN A 272 -25.20 26.23 -10.61
N GLU A 273 -25.28 27.33 -11.35
CA GLU A 273 -24.13 28.00 -11.94
C GLU A 273 -23.54 28.96 -10.92
N VAL A 274 -22.25 28.86 -10.70
CA VAL A 274 -21.51 29.70 -9.78
C VAL A 274 -20.59 30.60 -10.58
N ARG A 275 -20.85 31.89 -10.53
CA ARG A 275 -19.95 32.88 -11.11
C ARG A 275 -18.60 32.82 -10.42
N THR A 276 -17.55 32.65 -11.21
CA THR A 276 -16.18 32.61 -10.72
C THR A 276 -15.50 33.94 -10.99
N ASP A 277 -14.82 34.48 -9.96
CA ASP A 277 -13.89 35.57 -10.19
C ASP A 277 -12.69 35.05 -10.99
N PHE A 278 -12.10 35.91 -11.78
CA PHE A 278 -10.90 35.59 -12.55
C PHE A 278 -9.89 36.72 -12.53
N ILE A 279 -8.65 36.38 -12.80
CA ILE A 279 -7.54 37.32 -12.93
C ILE A 279 -7.00 37.19 -14.35
N GLU A 280 -6.94 38.32 -15.06
CA GLU A 280 -6.27 38.38 -16.34
C GLU A 280 -4.74 38.43 -16.13
N ARG A 281 -4.05 37.60 -16.87
CA ARG A 281 -2.60 37.53 -16.85
C ARG A 281 -2.07 37.59 -18.29
N PRO A 282 -1.86 38.79 -18.86
CA PRO A 282 -1.13 38.95 -20.10
C PRO A 282 0.31 38.46 -19.92
N SER A 283 0.90 37.83 -20.94
CA SER A 283 2.23 37.23 -20.84
C SER A 283 2.92 37.17 -22.22
N LEU A 284 4.02 36.42 -22.31
CA LEU A 284 4.84 36.26 -23.51
C LEU A 284 4.05 35.64 -24.69
N SER A 285 3.18 34.70 -24.42
CA SER A 285 2.50 33.89 -25.49
C SER A 285 1.50 34.70 -26.33
N CYS A 286 1.02 35.83 -25.85
CA CYS A 286 0.22 36.76 -26.68
C CYS A 286 1.05 37.97 -27.18
N GLY A 287 2.24 38.20 -26.62
CA GLY A 287 3.11 39.29 -26.99
C GLY A 287 2.93 40.59 -26.19
N CYS A 288 2.18 40.56 -25.07
CA CYS A 288 2.00 41.71 -24.19
C CYS A 288 3.25 42.06 -23.36
N ILE A 289 4.05 41.06 -23.06
CA ILE A 289 5.27 41.21 -22.28
C ILE A 289 6.46 40.80 -23.16
N HIS A 290 7.50 41.65 -23.19
CA HIS A 290 8.72 41.29 -23.88
C HIS A 290 9.54 40.26 -23.08
N PRO A 291 10.30 39.36 -23.73
CA PRO A 291 11.10 38.35 -23.02
C PRO A 291 12.00 38.94 -21.93
N ASP A 292 12.64 40.06 -22.19
CA ASP A 292 13.54 40.74 -21.23
C ASP A 292 12.80 41.27 -19.99
N GLU A 293 11.54 41.70 -20.16
CA GLU A 293 10.70 42.15 -19.05
C GLU A 293 10.16 40.95 -18.27
N TYR A 294 9.88 39.82 -18.96
CA TYR A 294 9.43 38.59 -18.35
C TYR A 294 10.51 38.00 -17.44
N ASP A 295 11.75 37.96 -17.91
CA ASP A 295 12.90 37.52 -17.13
C ASP A 295 13.08 38.34 -15.86
N MET A 296 12.89 39.65 -15.91
CA MET A 296 12.95 40.53 -14.74
C MET A 296 11.81 40.37 -13.76
N MET A 297 10.58 40.02 -14.23
CA MET A 297 9.39 39.86 -13.41
C MET A 297 9.27 38.47 -12.77
N ASN A 298 9.78 37.42 -13.42
CA ASN A 298 9.60 36.05 -13.03
C ASN A 298 10.88 35.37 -12.50
N PHE A 299 12.03 36.05 -12.49
CA PHE A 299 13.27 35.58 -11.88
C PHE A 299 13.28 35.71 -10.34
N ARG A 300 12.20 35.30 -9.70
CA ARG A 300 12.31 34.46 -8.51
C ARG A 300 12.13 33.03 -8.99
N GLU A 301 13.14 32.55 -9.73
CA GLU A 301 13.32 31.10 -9.85
C GLU A 301 13.18 30.51 -8.46
N LYS A 302 12.36 29.46 -8.32
CA LYS A 302 12.65 28.49 -7.27
C LYS A 302 14.13 28.17 -7.46
N ASP A 303 14.92 28.47 -6.45
CA ASP A 303 16.35 28.22 -6.46
C ASP A 303 16.57 26.84 -7.10
N PRO A 304 17.37 26.68 -8.15
CA PRO A 304 17.70 25.37 -8.70
C PRO A 304 18.15 24.40 -7.60
N ASN A 305 18.66 24.93 -6.49
CA ASN A 305 18.97 24.17 -5.28
C ASN A 305 17.70 23.65 -4.59
N GLU A 306 16.56 24.35 -4.57
CA GLU A 306 15.33 23.80 -3.96
C GLU A 306 14.84 22.53 -4.66
N LEU A 307 14.92 22.46 -6.00
CA LEU A 307 14.60 21.23 -6.72
C LEU A 307 15.66 20.14 -6.46
N GLY A 308 16.94 20.52 -6.41
CA GLY A 308 18.05 19.64 -6.08
C GLY A 308 17.92 19.07 -4.67
N ASP A 309 17.59 19.91 -3.71
CA ASP A 309 17.37 19.53 -2.31
C ASP A 309 16.17 18.59 -2.18
N PHE A 310 15.07 18.88 -2.85
CA PHE A 310 13.89 18.03 -2.91
C PHE A 310 14.24 16.62 -3.44
N PHE A 311 14.92 16.52 -4.59
CA PHE A 311 15.32 15.22 -5.13
C PHE A 311 16.34 14.52 -4.23
N THR A 312 17.23 15.24 -3.58
CA THR A 312 18.22 14.69 -2.65
C THR A 312 17.54 14.10 -1.42
N GLU A 313 16.58 14.80 -0.83
CA GLU A 313 15.82 14.31 0.32
C GLU A 313 14.95 13.10 -0.04
N TYR A 314 14.30 13.08 -1.20
CA TYR A 314 13.53 11.93 -1.66
C TYR A 314 14.39 10.70 -1.96
N ASN A 315 15.57 10.89 -2.54
CA ASN A 315 16.53 9.80 -2.71
C ASN A 315 16.99 9.25 -1.36
N SER A 316 17.33 10.12 -0.42
CA SER A 316 17.72 9.75 0.95
C SER A 316 16.59 9.00 1.68
N MET A 317 15.35 9.45 1.51
CA MET A 317 14.16 8.76 2.04
C MET A 317 14.03 7.35 1.44
N THR A 318 14.10 7.23 0.12
CA THR A 318 13.99 5.94 -0.58
C THR A 318 15.10 4.98 -0.13
N GLU A 319 16.35 5.44 -0.04
CA GLU A 319 17.47 4.62 0.47
C GLU A 319 17.25 4.18 1.92
N SER A 320 16.72 5.06 2.76
CA SER A 320 16.45 4.77 4.16
C SER A 320 15.37 3.70 4.32
N PHE A 321 14.34 3.76 3.49
CA PHE A 321 13.30 2.71 3.44
C PHE A 321 13.84 1.37 2.96
N ILE A 322 14.74 1.36 1.97
CA ILE A 322 15.39 0.13 1.47
C ILE A 322 16.27 -0.52 2.56
N LYS A 323 16.91 0.29 3.40
CA LYS A 323 17.76 -0.17 4.50
C LYS A 323 16.98 -0.70 5.71
N SER A 324 15.69 -0.40 5.82
CA SER A 324 14.85 -0.89 6.92
C SER A 324 14.76 -2.41 6.89
N SER A 325 15.02 -3.06 8.00
CA SER A 325 15.08 -4.54 8.10
C SER A 325 13.76 -5.18 8.54
N ASN A 326 12.82 -4.38 9.04
CA ASN A 326 11.52 -4.83 9.53
C ASN A 326 10.48 -3.71 9.53
N MET A 327 9.21 -4.06 9.69
CA MET A 327 8.08 -3.13 9.64
C MET A 327 8.20 -2.01 10.70
N ARG A 328 8.73 -2.29 11.87
CA ARG A 328 8.91 -1.28 12.93
C ARG A 328 9.91 -0.21 12.50
N GLU A 329 11.04 -0.62 11.93
CA GLU A 329 12.03 0.33 11.39
C GLU A 329 11.46 1.11 10.22
N THR A 330 10.69 0.47 9.35
CA THR A 330 9.97 1.15 8.26
C THR A 330 9.06 2.26 8.80
N MET A 331 8.31 2.03 9.88
CA MET A 331 7.45 3.05 10.49
C MET A 331 8.26 4.16 11.17
N TRP A 332 9.41 3.86 11.79
CA TRP A 332 10.30 4.88 12.33
C TRP A 332 10.91 5.75 11.22
N THR A 333 11.35 5.13 10.13
CA THR A 333 11.80 5.84 8.93
C THR A 333 10.70 6.72 8.37
N ALA A 334 9.47 6.20 8.29
CA ALA A 334 8.30 6.95 7.87
C ALA A 334 8.08 8.19 8.74
N ASN A 335 8.13 8.04 10.07
CA ASN A 335 7.97 9.15 10.99
C ASN A 335 9.07 10.22 10.83
N TRP A 336 10.32 9.80 10.60
CA TRP A 336 11.44 10.73 10.40
C TRP A 336 11.21 11.66 9.20
N TYR A 337 10.69 11.14 8.08
CA TYR A 337 10.46 11.90 6.86
C TYR A 337 9.10 12.64 6.80
N THR A 338 8.36 12.74 7.89
CA THR A 338 7.12 13.54 7.94
C THR A 338 7.39 15.05 7.82
N HIS A 339 8.61 15.52 8.10
CA HIS A 339 9.00 16.92 7.92
C HIS A 339 8.82 17.41 6.47
N LEU A 340 8.82 16.49 5.48
CA LEU A 340 8.55 16.81 4.07
C LEU A 340 7.14 17.35 3.81
N PHE A 341 6.21 17.17 4.75
CA PHE A 341 4.85 17.71 4.65
C PHE A 341 4.71 19.15 5.17
N GLY A 342 5.81 19.76 5.60
CA GLY A 342 5.78 21.09 6.18
C GLY A 342 5.14 21.12 7.57
N ASP A 343 4.36 22.15 7.85
CA ASP A 343 3.76 22.40 9.17
C ASP A 343 2.36 21.73 9.27
N PHE A 344 2.32 20.40 9.22
CA PHE A 344 1.11 19.61 9.40
C PHE A 344 0.69 19.56 10.88
N SER A 345 -0.59 19.35 11.15
CA SER A 345 -1.10 19.16 12.51
C SER A 345 -1.16 17.70 12.92
N ARG A 346 -1.49 16.79 11.98
CA ARG A 346 -1.53 15.36 12.24
C ARG A 346 -1.22 14.54 11.00
N PHE A 347 -0.43 13.49 11.20
CA PHE A 347 -0.15 12.48 10.19
C PHE A 347 -0.27 11.09 10.79
N SER A 348 -1.01 10.19 10.14
CA SER A 348 -1.22 8.83 10.62
C SER A 348 -1.11 7.80 9.50
N ILE A 349 -0.62 6.62 9.85
CA ILE A 349 -0.62 5.43 9.00
C ILE A 349 -1.45 4.36 9.69
N CYS A 350 -2.50 3.93 9.01
CA CYS A 350 -3.39 2.85 9.42
C CYS A 350 -3.14 1.65 8.51
N MET A 351 -2.78 0.50 9.10
CA MET A 351 -2.41 -0.71 8.36
C MET A 351 -3.41 -1.84 8.61
N CYS A 352 -3.63 -2.64 7.63
CA CYS A 352 -4.35 -3.90 7.79
C CYS A 352 -3.58 -4.85 8.71
N ASP A 353 -4.28 -5.59 9.53
CA ASP A 353 -3.69 -6.42 10.59
C ASP A 353 -2.86 -7.61 10.05
N ASP A 354 -3.19 -8.11 8.85
CA ASP A 354 -2.46 -9.18 8.17
C ASP A 354 -1.09 -8.76 7.58
N VAL A 355 -0.84 -7.47 7.44
CA VAL A 355 0.44 -6.96 6.90
C VAL A 355 1.61 -7.22 7.88
N VAL A 356 1.32 -7.28 9.17
CA VAL A 356 2.32 -7.52 10.24
C VAL A 356 2.60 -9.00 10.49
N LYS A 357 1.77 -9.91 9.92
CA LYS A 357 1.88 -11.36 10.07
C LYS A 357 1.83 -12.06 8.71
N PRO A 358 2.84 -11.86 7.87
CA PRO A 358 2.84 -12.40 6.51
C PRO A 358 2.78 -13.93 6.44
N GLU A 359 3.19 -14.64 7.51
CA GLU A 359 3.10 -16.09 7.63
C GLU A 359 1.66 -16.63 7.70
N GLU A 360 0.69 -15.83 8.13
CA GLU A 360 -0.73 -16.20 8.18
C GLU A 360 -1.40 -16.07 6.80
N THR A 361 -0.74 -15.43 5.83
CA THR A 361 -1.29 -15.09 4.51
C THR A 361 -0.53 -15.73 3.35
N LEU A 362 0.02 -16.94 3.56
CA LEU A 362 0.87 -17.65 2.59
C LEU A 362 0.18 -18.13 1.30
N ASP A 363 -1.11 -17.92 1.16
CA ASP A 363 -1.79 -18.18 -0.11
C ASP A 363 -1.44 -17.07 -1.12
N GLU A 364 -0.32 -17.26 -1.84
CA GLU A 364 0.16 -16.32 -2.87
C GLU A 364 -0.88 -16.03 -3.96
N ASN A 365 -1.87 -16.93 -4.14
CA ASN A 365 -2.94 -16.77 -5.11
C ASN A 365 -4.07 -15.85 -4.59
N ARG A 366 -4.08 -15.51 -3.31
CA ARG A 366 -5.10 -14.65 -2.71
C ARG A 366 -4.56 -13.24 -2.47
N VAL A 367 -4.52 -12.44 -3.54
CA VAL A 367 -4.26 -11.00 -3.40
C VAL A 367 -5.44 -10.37 -2.68
N ARG A 368 -5.20 -9.85 -1.46
CA ARG A 368 -6.23 -9.10 -0.74
C ARG A 368 -6.33 -7.69 -1.33
N ARG A 369 -7.48 -7.42 -1.92
CA ARG A 369 -7.80 -6.15 -2.60
C ARG A 369 -8.56 -5.17 -1.74
N THR A 370 -9.05 -5.61 -0.57
CA THR A 370 -9.87 -4.83 0.36
C THR A 370 -9.13 -4.57 1.67
N PHE A 371 -9.58 -3.61 2.45
CA PHE A 371 -9.13 -3.47 3.82
C PHE A 371 -9.60 -4.64 4.69
N THR A 372 -8.92 -4.88 5.82
CA THR A 372 -9.36 -5.84 6.84
C THR A 372 -10.39 -5.20 7.77
N ASP A 373 -11.22 -6.04 8.43
CA ASP A 373 -12.23 -5.55 9.38
C ASP A 373 -11.61 -4.83 10.59
N GLU A 374 -10.39 -5.25 10.98
CA GLU A 374 -9.56 -4.56 11.97
C GLU A 374 -8.36 -3.90 11.31
N LEU A 375 -8.05 -2.71 11.75
CA LEU A 375 -6.92 -1.89 11.33
C LEU A 375 -6.01 -1.59 12.52
N LEU A 376 -4.72 -1.45 12.23
CA LEU A 376 -3.68 -1.10 13.19
C LEU A 376 -3.25 0.35 12.95
N LEU A 377 -3.31 1.19 13.98
CA LEU A 377 -2.67 2.50 13.92
C LEU A 377 -1.15 2.27 14.09
N ALA A 378 -0.43 2.24 12.98
CA ALA A 378 0.99 1.92 12.94
C ALA A 378 1.88 3.14 13.24
N LEU A 379 1.42 4.32 12.83
CA LEU A 379 2.06 5.60 13.08
C LEU A 379 0.98 6.63 13.38
N ASP A 380 1.19 7.48 14.37
CA ASP A 380 0.39 8.67 14.64
C ASP A 380 1.30 9.79 15.17
N SER A 381 1.51 10.81 14.37
CA SER A 381 2.31 11.98 14.71
C SER A 381 1.40 13.19 14.77
N GLN A 382 1.29 13.81 15.92
CA GLN A 382 0.47 14.98 16.17
C GLN A 382 1.36 16.13 16.65
N ARG A 383 1.33 17.25 15.93
CA ARG A 383 1.96 18.50 16.34
C ARG A 383 0.93 19.37 17.05
N ARG A 384 1.27 19.81 18.25
CA ARG A 384 0.40 20.67 19.05
C ARG A 384 0.74 22.14 18.85
N PRO A 385 -0.24 23.06 19.03
CA PRO A 385 0.00 24.49 18.90
C PRO A 385 1.05 25.05 19.86
N ASP A 386 1.32 24.36 20.97
CA ASP A 386 2.36 24.74 21.95
C ASP A 386 3.78 24.31 21.51
N GLY A 387 3.91 23.72 20.33
CA GLY A 387 5.19 23.22 19.80
C GLY A 387 5.61 21.86 20.32
N SER A 388 4.79 21.20 21.14
CA SER A 388 5.03 19.82 21.55
C SER A 388 4.54 18.83 20.51
N ASP A 389 5.31 17.77 20.26
CA ASP A 389 4.95 16.69 19.38
C ASP A 389 4.54 15.46 20.20
N ASP A 390 3.39 14.89 19.88
CA ASP A 390 2.97 13.58 20.40
C ASP A 390 3.12 12.55 19.27
N GLN A 391 4.02 11.58 19.48
CA GLN A 391 4.37 10.60 18.45
C GLN A 391 4.12 9.19 18.96
N TYR A 392 3.40 8.41 18.17
CA TYR A 392 3.20 6.99 18.41
C TYR A 392 3.68 6.19 17.20
N VAL A 393 4.58 5.25 17.44
CA VAL A 393 5.02 4.26 16.45
C VAL A 393 4.88 2.87 17.06
N GLY A 394 3.98 2.06 16.52
CA GLY A 394 3.73 0.71 17.03
C GLY A 394 2.54 0.04 16.35
N ILE A 395 2.22 -1.16 16.76
CA ILE A 395 1.14 -1.99 16.20
C ILE A 395 0.10 -2.43 17.25
N ASN A 396 0.08 -1.75 18.38
CA ASN A 396 -0.76 -2.18 19.52
C ASN A 396 -2.11 -1.47 19.59
N ARG A 397 -2.27 -0.35 18.87
CA ARG A 397 -3.54 0.38 18.80
C ARG A 397 -4.35 -0.14 17.63
N ARG A 398 -5.51 -0.72 17.92
CA ARG A 398 -6.45 -1.30 16.94
C ARG A 398 -7.75 -0.52 16.94
N PHE A 399 -8.41 -0.50 15.79
CA PHE A 399 -9.77 0.00 15.64
C PHE A 399 -10.46 -0.76 14.50
N ARG A 400 -11.81 -0.73 14.47
CA ARG A 400 -12.57 -1.43 13.46
C ARG A 400 -12.71 -0.56 12.19
N LEU A 401 -12.74 -1.19 11.04
CA LEU A 401 -12.91 -0.50 9.76
C LEU A 401 -14.16 0.41 9.74
N GLU A 402 -15.25 -0.02 10.39
CA GLU A 402 -16.48 0.77 10.52
C GLU A 402 -16.32 2.09 11.33
N GLU A 403 -15.25 2.20 12.10
CA GLU A 403 -14.92 3.45 12.79
C GLU A 403 -14.27 4.48 11.86
N VAL A 404 -13.91 4.06 10.63
CA VAL A 404 -13.23 4.84 9.60
C VAL A 404 -11.84 5.30 10.05
N TYR A 405 -11.79 6.28 10.91
CA TYR A 405 -10.61 6.84 11.55
C TYR A 405 -11.04 7.61 12.79
N PRO A 406 -10.81 7.09 14.01
CA PRO A 406 -11.40 7.67 15.22
C PRO A 406 -11.20 9.17 15.44
N PRO A 407 -10.01 9.77 15.13
CA PRO A 407 -9.82 11.20 15.27
C PRO A 407 -10.71 12.06 14.37
N LEU A 408 -11.20 11.53 13.26
CA LEU A 408 -12.06 12.24 12.30
C LEU A 408 -13.37 12.73 12.92
N PHE A 409 -13.88 12.02 13.91
CA PHE A 409 -15.16 12.32 14.56
C PHE A 409 -15.00 12.92 15.97
N SER A 410 -13.77 13.23 16.37
CA SER A 410 -13.52 13.87 17.67
C SER A 410 -14.10 15.29 17.69
N ALA A 411 -14.77 15.63 18.78
CA ALA A 411 -15.23 17.01 19.06
C ALA A 411 -14.14 17.86 19.74
N GLU A 412 -12.97 17.27 20.04
CA GLU A 412 -11.86 17.99 20.64
C GLU A 412 -11.19 18.93 19.64
N GLY A 413 -10.85 20.13 20.10
CA GLY A 413 -10.18 21.14 19.28
C GLY A 413 -11.10 21.82 18.25
N GLU A 414 -10.50 22.44 17.25
CA GLU A 414 -11.19 23.10 16.13
C GLU A 414 -11.54 22.11 15.00
N PRO A 415 -12.50 22.46 14.11
CA PRO A 415 -12.80 21.63 12.95
C PRO A 415 -11.58 21.49 12.06
N ALA A 416 -11.40 20.31 11.44
CA ALA A 416 -10.22 20.00 10.68
C ALA A 416 -10.53 19.23 9.39
N ALA A 417 -9.63 19.37 8.41
CA ALA A 417 -9.67 18.58 7.19
C ALA A 417 -8.62 17.45 7.25
N TYR A 418 -9.04 16.26 6.83
CA TYR A 418 -8.22 15.05 6.79
C TYR A 418 -8.18 14.49 5.37
N VAL A 419 -7.00 14.34 4.80
CA VAL A 419 -6.81 13.83 3.43
C VAL A 419 -6.32 12.39 3.49
N PHE A 420 -7.16 11.49 3.00
CA PHE A 420 -6.97 10.05 3.02
C PHE A 420 -6.38 9.55 1.71
N ARG A 421 -5.35 8.71 1.81
CA ARG A 421 -4.69 8.06 0.68
C ARG A 421 -4.56 6.57 0.93
N SER A 422 -4.95 5.74 -0.04
CA SER A 422 -4.73 4.30 0.01
C SER A 422 -3.24 3.98 0.03
N LEU A 423 -2.84 3.10 0.94
CA LEU A 423 -1.53 2.49 0.98
C LEU A 423 -1.64 1.12 0.29
N HIS A 424 -1.17 1.03 -0.94
CA HIS A 424 -1.34 -0.16 -1.78
C HIS A 424 -0.14 -0.38 -2.69
N PHE A 425 0.03 -1.61 -3.16
CA PHE A 425 0.97 -1.96 -4.21
C PHE A 425 0.21 -2.74 -5.29
N ILE A 426 0.09 -2.13 -6.48
CA ILE A 426 -0.79 -2.63 -7.56
C ILE A 426 -2.21 -2.80 -7.00
N ASP A 427 -2.73 -4.01 -6.96
CA ASP A 427 -4.09 -4.33 -6.48
C ASP A 427 -4.14 -4.80 -5.02
N ARG A 428 -2.97 -4.92 -4.33
CA ARG A 428 -2.90 -5.31 -2.93
C ARG A 428 -2.99 -4.11 -2.01
N CYS A 429 -3.97 -4.10 -1.10
CA CYS A 429 -4.13 -3.05 -0.09
C CYS A 429 -3.38 -3.38 1.20
N TYR A 430 -2.70 -2.39 1.77
CA TYR A 430 -2.00 -2.47 3.05
C TYR A 430 -2.67 -1.63 4.13
N GLY A 431 -3.53 -0.70 3.74
CA GLY A 431 -4.16 0.25 4.63
C GLY A 431 -4.27 1.63 3.98
N PHE A 432 -4.16 2.68 4.78
CA PHE A 432 -4.22 4.05 4.30
C PHE A 432 -3.38 5.00 5.16
N ALA A 433 -2.99 6.11 4.57
CA ALA A 433 -2.36 7.24 5.24
C ALA A 433 -3.35 8.40 5.35
N VAL A 434 -3.24 9.19 6.42
CA VAL A 434 -4.08 10.36 6.68
C VAL A 434 -3.18 11.54 7.01
N LEU A 435 -3.35 12.65 6.30
CA LEU A 435 -2.65 13.91 6.55
C LEU A 435 -3.66 15.03 6.85
N SER A 436 -3.39 15.82 7.87
CA SER A 436 -4.21 16.98 8.28
C SER A 436 -3.34 18.18 8.60
N TYR A 437 -3.74 19.34 8.12
CA TYR A 437 -3.19 20.64 8.54
C TYR A 437 -4.06 21.33 9.60
N GLY A 438 -4.97 20.56 10.23
CA GLY A 438 -5.90 21.09 11.22
C GLY A 438 -6.97 21.97 10.58
N ASN A 439 -7.21 23.15 11.17
CA ASN A 439 -8.13 24.17 10.68
C ASN A 439 -7.53 25.12 9.62
N LYS A 440 -6.28 24.88 9.20
CA LYS A 440 -5.66 25.66 8.14
C LYS A 440 -6.29 25.30 6.79
N ILE A 441 -6.45 26.32 5.93
CA ILE A 441 -6.93 26.14 4.56
C ILE A 441 -5.73 25.77 3.68
N GLU A 442 -5.12 24.65 4.01
CA GLU A 442 -3.97 24.09 3.31
C GLU A 442 -4.31 22.74 2.68
N ILE A 443 -3.78 22.50 1.48
CA ILE A 443 -3.98 21.26 0.72
C ILE A 443 -2.63 20.55 0.59
N PRO A 444 -2.55 19.22 0.82
CA PRO A 444 -1.32 18.46 0.61
C PRO A 444 -0.78 18.65 -0.80
N GLN A 445 0.50 18.90 -0.89
CA GLN A 445 1.21 19.01 -2.16
C GLN A 445 1.46 17.64 -2.79
N ALA A 446 1.95 17.59 -4.03
CA ALA A 446 2.24 16.35 -4.75
C ALA A 446 3.28 15.46 -4.05
N ASN A 447 4.10 16.02 -3.14
CA ASN A 447 5.04 15.27 -2.31
C ASN A 447 4.35 14.24 -1.41
N TYR A 448 3.12 14.51 -0.93
CA TYR A 448 2.37 13.54 -0.12
C TYR A 448 2.04 12.28 -0.93
N ASP A 449 1.59 12.42 -2.17
CA ASP A 449 1.30 11.29 -3.05
C ASP A 449 2.56 10.44 -3.31
N PHE A 450 3.68 11.10 -3.61
CA PHE A 450 4.95 10.42 -3.84
C PHE A 450 5.42 9.68 -2.59
N TRP A 451 5.35 10.33 -1.42
CA TRP A 451 5.75 9.77 -0.14
C TRP A 451 4.96 8.49 0.20
N VAL A 452 3.63 8.52 0.03
CA VAL A 452 2.76 7.36 0.27
C VAL A 452 3.13 6.20 -0.67
N ASN A 453 3.45 6.48 -1.93
CA ASN A 453 3.88 5.46 -2.88
C ASN A 453 5.23 4.83 -2.51
N VAL A 454 6.20 5.62 -2.05
CA VAL A 454 7.50 5.09 -1.58
C VAL A 454 7.31 4.19 -0.36
N LEU A 455 6.49 4.61 0.60
CA LEU A 455 6.14 3.78 1.74
C LEU A 455 5.46 2.47 1.32
N ALA A 456 4.50 2.52 0.40
CA ALA A 456 3.81 1.32 -0.09
C ALA A 456 4.78 0.30 -0.72
N ASN A 457 5.73 0.79 -1.52
CA ASN A 457 6.79 -0.03 -2.11
C ASN A 457 7.69 -0.66 -1.04
N SER A 458 8.00 0.09 0.02
CA SER A 458 8.79 -0.42 1.15
C SER A 458 8.03 -1.50 1.93
N VAL A 459 6.75 -1.28 2.21
CA VAL A 459 5.89 -2.27 2.89
C VAL A 459 5.83 -3.57 2.08
N GLU A 460 5.65 -3.49 0.76
CA GLU A 460 5.67 -4.69 -0.10
C GLU A 460 7.03 -5.39 -0.07
N SER A 461 8.13 -4.66 -0.13
CA SER A 461 9.48 -5.23 -0.01
C SER A 461 9.67 -6.00 1.29
N GLN A 462 9.26 -5.43 2.43
CA GLN A 462 9.33 -6.07 3.74
C GLN A 462 8.47 -7.33 3.80
N ARG A 463 7.25 -7.26 3.27
CA ARG A 463 6.35 -8.42 3.17
C ARG A 463 6.98 -9.57 2.39
N ARG A 464 7.53 -9.28 1.20
CA ARG A 464 8.19 -10.29 0.36
C ARG A 464 9.39 -10.92 1.07
N LEU A 465 10.21 -10.10 1.72
CA LEU A 465 11.37 -10.59 2.46
C LEU A 465 10.95 -11.51 3.61
N ALA A 466 9.91 -11.14 4.36
CA ALA A 466 9.37 -11.95 5.45
C ALA A 466 8.84 -13.31 4.95
N ILE A 467 8.09 -13.32 3.84
CA ILE A 467 7.60 -14.55 3.20
C ILE A 467 8.77 -15.42 2.71
N MET A 468 9.75 -14.84 2.01
CA MET A 468 10.92 -15.59 1.54
C MET A 468 11.69 -16.21 2.71
N THR A 469 11.88 -15.45 3.80
CA THR A 469 12.54 -15.95 5.01
C THR A 469 11.77 -17.10 5.66
N TYR A 470 10.45 -16.98 5.73
CA TYR A 470 9.60 -18.04 6.25
C TYR A 470 9.66 -19.30 5.36
N LEU A 471 9.52 -19.16 4.06
CA LEU A 471 9.59 -20.27 3.11
C LEU A 471 10.97 -20.95 3.16
N TYR A 472 12.05 -20.16 3.22
CA TYR A 472 13.41 -20.68 3.37
C TYR A 472 13.56 -21.52 4.66
N LYS A 473 13.07 -20.99 5.80
CA LYS A 473 13.07 -21.73 7.07
C LYS A 473 12.24 -23.00 7.01
N LYS A 474 11.09 -22.94 6.34
CA LYS A 474 10.20 -24.10 6.14
C LYS A 474 10.87 -25.16 5.28
N VAL A 475 11.40 -24.78 4.11
CA VAL A 475 12.10 -25.69 3.20
C VAL A 475 13.32 -26.33 3.88
N ASN A 476 14.12 -25.54 4.60
CA ASN A 476 15.27 -26.07 5.34
C ASN A 476 14.82 -27.02 6.46
N ARG A 477 13.75 -26.70 7.19
CA ARG A 477 13.20 -27.60 8.20
C ARG A 477 12.72 -28.91 7.57
N ASP A 478 11.96 -28.85 6.49
CA ASP A 478 11.43 -30.04 5.79
C ASP A 478 12.57 -30.86 5.18
N ALA A 479 13.65 -30.22 4.71
CA ALA A 479 14.83 -30.90 4.17
C ALA A 479 15.61 -31.69 5.24
N VAL A 480 15.58 -31.28 6.50
CA VAL A 480 16.36 -31.88 7.61
C VAL A 480 15.51 -32.65 8.62
N THR A 481 14.17 -32.69 8.49
CA THR A 481 13.29 -33.43 9.40
C THR A 481 12.63 -34.63 8.71
N ASP A 482 12.36 -35.67 9.48
CA ASP A 482 11.57 -36.84 9.05
C ASP A 482 10.07 -36.54 9.25
N PHE A 483 9.30 -36.58 8.18
CA PHE A 483 7.88 -36.22 8.16
C PHE A 483 7.01 -37.13 9.05
N MET A 484 7.45 -38.38 9.29
CA MET A 484 6.69 -39.38 10.05
C MET A 484 6.86 -39.21 11.55
N THR A 485 8.07 -38.94 12.02
CA THR A 485 8.41 -38.88 13.44
C THR A 485 8.64 -37.47 13.98
N GLY A 486 8.82 -36.50 13.10
CA GLY A 486 9.20 -35.12 13.47
C GLY A 486 10.65 -34.98 13.98
N LEU A 487 11.42 -36.06 14.02
CA LEU A 487 12.83 -36.05 14.35
C LEU A 487 13.66 -35.53 13.17
N TYR A 488 14.97 -35.25 13.39
CA TYR A 488 15.83 -34.95 12.26
C TYR A 488 16.01 -36.20 11.38
N ASN A 489 16.02 -35.99 10.05
CA ASN A 489 16.24 -37.04 9.07
C ASN A 489 17.74 -37.29 8.86
N ARG A 490 18.08 -38.17 7.91
CA ARG A 490 19.45 -38.49 7.55
C ARG A 490 20.27 -37.29 7.07
N ASN A 491 19.65 -36.34 6.36
CA ASN A 491 20.35 -35.12 5.94
C ASN A 491 20.66 -34.24 7.14
N GLY A 492 19.69 -34.03 8.03
CA GLY A 492 19.89 -33.32 9.28
C GLY A 492 20.96 -33.97 10.17
N PHE A 493 21.01 -35.31 10.19
CA PHE A 493 22.05 -36.05 10.88
C PHE A 493 23.44 -35.76 10.30
N ASN A 494 23.62 -35.90 8.99
CA ASN A 494 24.92 -35.67 8.33
C ASN A 494 25.42 -34.22 8.52
N GLU A 495 24.52 -33.26 8.52
CA GLU A 495 24.86 -31.83 8.69
C GLU A 495 25.20 -31.50 10.15
N MET A 496 24.38 -31.95 11.12
CA MET A 496 24.47 -31.51 12.51
C MET A 496 25.47 -32.32 13.34
N LEU A 497 25.70 -33.59 13.04
CA LEU A 497 26.56 -34.43 13.85
C LEU A 497 27.99 -33.90 13.99
N PRO A 498 28.69 -33.49 12.91
CA PRO A 498 30.02 -32.90 13.02
C PRO A 498 30.05 -31.59 13.83
N GLN A 499 28.97 -30.79 13.73
CA GLN A 499 28.84 -29.54 14.47
C GLN A 499 28.69 -29.79 15.96
N LEU A 500 27.81 -30.73 16.36
CA LEU A 500 27.62 -31.13 17.76
C LEU A 500 28.90 -31.68 18.39
N ALA A 501 29.67 -32.47 17.65
CA ALA A 501 30.96 -32.97 18.11
C ALA A 501 32.00 -31.84 18.28
N ALA A 502 32.01 -30.84 17.41
CA ALA A 502 32.86 -29.67 17.51
C ALA A 502 32.46 -28.78 18.72
N GLU A 503 31.15 -28.59 18.92
CA GLU A 503 30.61 -27.88 20.09
C GLU A 503 31.01 -28.56 21.41
N ALA A 504 30.86 -29.89 21.49
CA ALA A 504 31.26 -30.67 22.64
C ALA A 504 32.77 -30.48 22.99
N ARG A 505 33.64 -30.52 21.98
CA ARG A 505 35.08 -30.26 22.13
C ARG A 505 35.34 -28.84 22.64
N SER A 506 34.71 -27.85 22.05
CA SER A 506 34.87 -26.43 22.41
C SER A 506 34.40 -26.14 23.82
N ALA A 507 33.30 -26.76 24.24
CA ALA A 507 32.72 -26.65 25.57
C ALA A 507 33.45 -27.52 26.62
N LYS A 508 34.43 -28.35 26.19
CA LYS A 508 35.14 -29.35 27.03
C LYS A 508 34.17 -30.33 27.70
N LYS A 509 33.17 -30.79 26.99
CA LYS A 509 32.12 -31.71 27.46
C LYS A 509 32.26 -33.09 26.82
N SER A 510 31.75 -34.11 27.50
CA SER A 510 31.66 -35.46 26.97
C SER A 510 30.68 -35.50 25.81
N PHE A 511 30.92 -36.37 24.82
CA PHE A 511 30.06 -36.60 23.70
C PHE A 511 29.56 -38.04 23.65
N LEU A 512 28.25 -38.24 23.58
CA LEU A 512 27.59 -39.53 23.56
C LEU A 512 26.80 -39.71 22.29
N LEU A 513 27.01 -40.82 21.59
CA LEU A 513 26.15 -41.30 20.52
C LEU A 513 25.38 -42.54 20.98
N ILE A 514 24.07 -42.53 20.74
CA ILE A 514 23.18 -43.64 21.01
C ILE A 514 22.57 -44.07 19.68
N MET A 515 22.93 -45.28 19.21
CA MET A 515 22.27 -45.94 18.10
C MET A 515 21.09 -46.74 18.60
N SER A 516 19.99 -46.72 17.89
CA SER A 516 18.76 -47.46 18.25
C SER A 516 18.14 -48.11 17.04
N ASP A 517 17.71 -49.35 17.19
CA ASP A 517 17.04 -50.13 16.13
C ASP A 517 15.67 -50.62 16.66
N LEU A 518 14.63 -50.39 15.87
CA LEU A 518 13.27 -50.84 16.16
C LEU A 518 13.06 -52.27 15.69
N ASN A 519 13.01 -53.20 16.64
CA ASN A 519 12.93 -54.63 16.33
C ASN A 519 11.56 -55.03 15.81
N GLY A 520 11.51 -55.81 14.75
CA GLY A 520 10.29 -56.46 14.26
C GLY A 520 9.42 -55.61 13.35
N LEU A 521 9.89 -54.45 12.85
CA LEU A 521 9.13 -53.61 11.93
C LEU A 521 8.64 -54.38 10.71
N LYS A 522 9.49 -55.23 10.11
CA LYS A 522 9.11 -56.06 8.96
C LYS A 522 7.98 -57.02 9.33
N TYR A 523 8.04 -57.67 10.48
CA TYR A 523 7.00 -58.56 10.97
C TYR A 523 5.65 -57.85 11.12
N VAL A 524 5.66 -56.64 11.67
CA VAL A 524 4.45 -55.82 11.83
C VAL A 524 3.88 -55.41 10.46
N ASN A 525 4.73 -54.97 9.54
CA ASN A 525 4.32 -54.63 8.18
C ASN A 525 3.68 -55.81 7.44
N ASP A 526 4.34 -56.98 7.51
CA ASP A 526 3.90 -58.19 6.79
C ASP A 526 2.59 -58.76 7.36
N ASN A 527 2.32 -58.63 8.68
CA ASN A 527 1.17 -59.27 9.35
C ASN A 527 0.03 -58.28 9.65
N PHE A 528 0.31 -57.00 9.83
CA PHE A 528 -0.67 -55.98 10.27
C PHE A 528 -0.76 -54.78 9.29
N GLY A 529 0.05 -54.75 8.25
CA GLY A 529 0.06 -53.72 7.24
C GLY A 529 0.97 -52.53 7.56
N HIS A 530 1.33 -51.74 6.51
CA HIS A 530 2.25 -50.62 6.62
C HIS A 530 1.75 -49.51 7.56
N ALA A 531 0.44 -49.28 7.66
CA ALA A 531 -0.13 -48.29 8.58
C ALA A 531 0.22 -48.59 10.05
N GLU A 532 0.21 -49.90 10.44
CA GLU A 532 0.64 -50.30 11.79
C GLU A 532 2.15 -50.20 11.98
N GLY A 533 2.93 -50.46 10.93
CA GLY A 533 4.37 -50.20 10.96
C GLY A 533 4.70 -48.72 11.15
N ASP A 534 3.95 -47.81 10.51
CA ASP A 534 4.06 -46.37 10.69
C ASP A 534 3.74 -45.92 12.13
N VAL A 535 2.72 -46.55 12.76
CA VAL A 535 2.41 -46.31 14.18
C VAL A 535 3.58 -46.76 15.05
N LEU A 536 4.13 -47.94 14.76
CA LEU A 536 5.29 -48.48 15.49
C LEU A 536 6.52 -47.55 15.44
N ILE A 537 6.84 -47.01 14.24
CA ILE A 537 7.94 -46.07 14.02
C ILE A 537 7.71 -44.77 14.79
N ARG A 538 6.51 -44.19 14.71
CA ARG A 538 6.15 -42.97 15.45
C ARG A 538 6.30 -43.15 16.94
N THR A 539 5.77 -44.26 17.47
CA THR A 539 5.85 -44.56 18.89
C THR A 539 7.31 -44.73 19.38
N ALA A 540 8.16 -45.38 18.57
CA ALA A 540 9.59 -45.51 18.90
C ALA A 540 10.30 -44.13 18.90
N GLY A 541 10.01 -43.27 17.93
CA GLY A 541 10.54 -41.92 17.87
C GLY A 541 10.09 -41.06 19.09
N GLU A 542 8.82 -41.18 19.49
CA GLU A 542 8.31 -40.53 20.70
C GLU A 542 9.01 -41.01 21.98
N ILE A 543 9.15 -42.31 22.15
CA ILE A 543 9.85 -42.88 23.32
C ILE A 543 11.29 -42.35 23.42
N LEU A 544 12.02 -42.42 22.29
CA LEU A 544 13.42 -42.00 22.25
C LEU A 544 13.61 -40.48 22.46
N SER A 545 12.67 -39.68 21.97
CA SER A 545 12.75 -38.21 22.08
C SER A 545 12.38 -37.69 23.49
N GLN A 546 11.47 -38.37 24.19
CA GLN A 546 10.98 -37.94 25.50
C GLN A 546 11.92 -38.35 26.66
N ILE A 547 12.84 -39.29 26.43
CA ILE A 547 13.77 -39.73 27.44
C ILE A 547 15.07 -38.97 27.30
N HIS A 548 15.46 -38.26 28.37
CA HIS A 548 16.67 -37.45 28.41
C HIS A 548 17.83 -38.19 29.07
N VAL A 549 19.05 -37.87 28.63
CA VAL A 549 20.29 -38.42 29.25
C VAL A 549 20.67 -37.53 30.43
N ASN A 550 20.90 -38.13 31.58
CA ASN A 550 21.33 -37.38 32.77
C ASN A 550 22.69 -36.71 32.54
N GLY A 551 22.79 -35.42 32.83
CA GLY A 551 24.00 -34.60 32.58
C GLY A 551 24.09 -34.02 31.16
N ALA A 552 23.05 -34.18 30.30
CA ALA A 552 22.99 -33.61 28.98
C ALA A 552 22.78 -32.08 29.03
N GLU A 553 23.53 -31.34 28.25
CA GLU A 553 23.34 -29.89 27.97
C GLU A 553 22.66 -29.69 26.60
N CYS A 554 22.92 -30.58 25.66
CA CYS A 554 22.29 -30.58 24.34
C CYS A 554 22.01 -32.01 23.91
N GLU A 555 20.79 -32.23 23.37
CA GLU A 555 20.37 -33.50 22.80
C GLU A 555 19.70 -33.26 21.43
N LYS A 556 20.05 -34.09 20.45
CA LYS A 556 19.38 -34.14 19.15
C LYS A 556 19.02 -35.57 18.80
N ASN A 557 17.79 -35.74 18.29
CA ASN A 557 17.26 -37.03 17.91
C ASN A 557 17.09 -37.10 16.41
N PHE A 558 17.54 -38.20 15.81
CA PHE A 558 17.56 -38.40 14.37
C PHE A 558 16.90 -39.74 14.02
N ARG A 559 16.24 -39.80 12.86
CA ARG A 559 15.88 -41.04 12.19
C ARG A 559 16.69 -41.13 10.90
N ILE A 560 17.61 -42.10 10.83
CA ILE A 560 18.58 -42.21 9.73
C ILE A 560 18.23 -43.32 8.74
N GLY A 561 17.31 -44.21 9.11
CA GLY A 561 16.86 -45.34 8.28
C GLY A 561 15.39 -45.68 8.56
N GLY A 562 14.90 -46.77 8.01
CA GLY A 562 13.52 -47.23 8.21
C GLY A 562 13.14 -47.46 9.68
N ASP A 563 13.98 -48.22 10.36
CA ASP A 563 13.89 -48.63 11.78
C ASP A 563 15.06 -48.14 12.65
N GLU A 564 15.96 -47.31 12.10
CA GLU A 564 17.17 -46.86 12.74
C GLU A 564 17.07 -45.43 13.23
N PHE A 565 17.39 -45.21 14.51
CA PHE A 565 17.42 -43.92 15.16
C PHE A 565 18.76 -43.64 15.78
N VAL A 566 19.15 -42.37 15.84
CA VAL A 566 20.35 -41.90 16.55
C VAL A 566 19.97 -40.77 17.49
N LYS A 567 20.56 -40.80 18.69
CA LYS A 567 20.55 -39.65 19.61
C LYS A 567 21.98 -39.20 19.81
N ALA A 568 22.30 -37.94 19.52
CA ALA A 568 23.58 -37.30 19.77
C ALA A 568 23.41 -36.36 20.96
N VAL A 569 24.32 -36.49 21.94
CA VAL A 569 24.25 -35.77 23.22
C VAL A 569 25.63 -35.27 23.60
N TYR A 570 25.70 -34.02 24.08
CA TYR A 570 26.89 -33.58 24.80
C TYR A 570 26.51 -32.92 26.12
N GLY A 571 27.43 -33.01 27.10
CA GLY A 571 27.24 -32.49 28.45
C GLY A 571 28.22 -33.14 29.46
N ASP A 572 27.91 -32.98 30.75
CA ASP A 572 28.66 -33.61 31.84
C ASP A 572 28.15 -35.04 32.10
N ILE A 573 28.26 -35.88 31.08
CA ILE A 573 27.67 -37.22 31.07
C ILE A 573 28.57 -38.22 31.80
N GLN A 574 28.04 -38.85 32.84
CA GLN A 574 28.72 -39.89 33.58
C GLN A 574 28.37 -41.29 33.02
N PRO A 575 29.25 -42.29 33.09
CA PRO A 575 28.96 -43.64 32.61
C PRO A 575 27.68 -44.26 33.17
N ALA A 576 27.28 -43.91 34.37
CA ALA A 576 26.03 -44.38 34.99
C ALA A 576 24.79 -43.92 34.24
N ALA A 577 24.82 -42.74 33.62
CA ALA A 577 23.71 -42.18 32.81
C ALA A 577 23.33 -43.06 31.63
N LEU A 578 24.25 -43.87 31.09
CA LEU A 578 23.98 -44.78 29.98
C LEU A 578 23.04 -45.92 30.43
N GLU A 579 23.29 -46.51 31.60
CA GLU A 579 22.41 -47.56 32.11
C GLU A 579 21.08 -47.02 32.59
N GLU A 580 21.08 -45.81 33.18
CA GLU A 580 19.84 -45.09 33.52
C GLU A 580 18.97 -44.83 32.28
N PHE A 581 19.55 -44.35 31.18
CA PHE A 581 18.83 -44.14 29.92
C PHE A 581 18.31 -45.46 29.36
N ARG A 582 19.12 -46.54 29.35
CA ARG A 582 18.71 -47.86 28.90
C ARG A 582 17.50 -48.37 29.71
N ALA A 583 17.57 -48.25 31.02
CA ALA A 583 16.51 -48.66 31.94
C ALA A 583 15.22 -47.85 31.70
N ALA A 584 15.34 -46.55 31.50
CA ALA A 584 14.21 -45.66 31.22
C ALA A 584 13.54 -46.00 29.89
N VAL A 585 14.29 -46.28 28.82
CA VAL A 585 13.73 -46.70 27.51
C VAL A 585 13.02 -48.05 27.69
N ARG A 586 13.60 -49.05 28.35
CA ARG A 586 12.96 -50.34 28.60
C ARG A 586 11.68 -50.23 29.43
N LYS A 587 11.70 -49.41 30.49
CA LYS A 587 10.51 -49.11 31.30
C LYS A 587 9.41 -48.51 30.47
N ARG A 588 9.73 -47.45 29.72
CA ARG A 588 8.72 -46.77 28.87
C ARG A 588 8.18 -47.67 27.79
N THR A 589 9.02 -48.48 27.15
CA THR A 589 8.60 -49.49 26.16
C THR A 589 7.65 -50.54 26.75
N SER A 590 7.92 -51.00 27.97
CA SER A 590 7.07 -51.94 28.70
C SER A 590 5.70 -51.32 29.06
N GLU A 591 5.69 -50.07 29.51
CA GLU A 591 4.44 -49.33 29.79
C GLU A 591 3.58 -49.22 28.52
N VAL A 592 4.18 -48.80 27.39
CA VAL A 592 3.48 -48.69 26.12
C VAL A 592 2.94 -50.08 25.68
N ASN A 593 3.74 -51.15 25.79
CA ASN A 593 3.28 -52.49 25.44
C ASN A 593 2.09 -52.97 26.28
N SER A 594 2.03 -52.57 27.55
CA SER A 594 0.93 -52.95 28.47
C SER A 594 -0.36 -52.13 28.26
N THR A 595 -0.24 -50.90 27.71
CA THR A 595 -1.37 -49.95 27.59
C THR A 595 -1.89 -49.78 26.18
N SER A 596 -1.09 -50.09 25.15
CA SER A 596 -1.42 -49.82 23.75
C SER A 596 -2.54 -50.68 23.18
N GLY A 597 -2.79 -51.85 23.77
CA GLY A 597 -3.75 -52.82 23.23
C GLY A 597 -3.38 -53.41 21.85
N LYS A 598 -2.15 -53.15 21.37
CA LYS A 598 -1.68 -53.63 20.07
C LYS A 598 -1.35 -55.12 20.11
N PRO A 599 -1.60 -55.88 19.03
CA PRO A 599 -1.32 -57.32 18.98
C PRO A 599 0.18 -57.66 18.83
N TYR A 600 1.04 -56.64 18.80
CA TYR A 600 2.49 -56.78 18.67
C TYR A 600 3.20 -55.91 19.69
N PRO A 601 4.33 -56.37 20.23
CA PRO A 601 5.13 -55.58 21.19
C PRO A 601 6.11 -54.62 20.48
N ILE A 602 6.45 -53.54 21.16
CA ILE A 602 7.54 -52.64 20.76
C ILE A 602 8.81 -53.07 21.49
N TYR A 603 9.92 -53.26 20.75
CA TYR A 603 11.23 -53.50 21.27
C TYR A 603 12.27 -52.61 20.57
N ILE A 604 13.05 -51.90 21.37
CA ILE A 604 14.12 -50.99 20.89
C ILE A 604 15.46 -51.49 21.38
N SER A 605 16.37 -51.82 20.47
CA SER A 605 17.74 -52.19 20.79
C SER A 605 18.61 -50.91 20.87
N LEU A 606 19.51 -50.83 21.83
CA LEU A 606 20.31 -49.65 22.12
C LEU A 606 21.80 -49.96 22.16
N GLY A 607 22.58 -49.21 21.41
CA GLY A 607 24.06 -49.20 21.48
C GLY A 607 24.55 -47.79 21.78
N MET A 608 25.51 -47.66 22.68
CA MET A 608 25.95 -46.39 23.20
C MET A 608 27.47 -46.25 23.17
N CYS A 609 27.99 -45.12 22.69
CA CYS A 609 29.39 -44.80 22.69
C CYS A 609 29.62 -43.43 23.32
N LEU A 610 30.18 -43.42 24.56
CA LEU A 610 30.54 -42.22 25.29
C LEU A 610 32.03 -41.95 25.15
N ARG A 611 32.42 -40.69 24.89
CA ARG A 611 33.82 -40.22 24.86
C ARG A 611 33.97 -38.93 25.64
N GLY A 612 35.10 -38.79 26.31
CA GLY A 612 35.49 -37.51 26.94
C GLY A 612 35.93 -36.49 25.90
N CYS A 613 35.97 -35.24 26.29
CA CYS A 613 36.26 -34.11 25.39
C CYS A 613 37.58 -34.24 24.60
N ASP A 614 38.61 -34.85 25.27
CA ASP A 614 39.94 -35.00 24.66
C ASP A 614 40.06 -36.25 23.76
N ASP A 615 39.06 -37.13 23.76
CA ASP A 615 39.06 -38.41 23.06
C ASP A 615 37.81 -38.57 22.14
N ILE A 616 37.27 -37.48 21.66
CA ILE A 616 36.20 -37.51 20.66
C ILE A 616 36.83 -37.83 19.29
N PRO A 617 36.75 -39.07 18.81
CA PRO A 617 37.30 -39.45 17.51
C PRO A 617 36.42 -38.91 16.38
N ASP A 618 36.74 -39.30 15.14
CA ASP A 618 35.84 -39.14 14.01
C ASP A 618 34.46 -39.75 14.35
N CYS A 619 33.40 -39.03 14.02
CA CYS A 619 32.01 -39.44 14.29
C CYS A 619 31.69 -40.85 13.73
N ASP A 620 32.28 -41.22 12.60
CA ASP A 620 32.07 -42.52 11.97
C ASP A 620 32.58 -43.67 12.86
N LYS A 621 33.70 -43.47 13.57
CA LYS A 621 34.23 -44.45 14.53
C LYS A 621 33.33 -44.59 15.78
N MET A 622 32.75 -43.50 16.25
CA MET A 622 31.80 -43.56 17.37
C MET A 622 30.50 -44.24 16.96
N LEU A 623 30.02 -44.00 15.75
CA LEU A 623 28.86 -44.67 15.18
C LEU A 623 29.07 -46.17 15.07
N SER A 624 30.21 -46.59 14.49
CA SER A 624 30.56 -48.01 14.38
C SER A 624 30.61 -48.70 15.72
N ALA A 625 31.22 -48.05 16.76
CA ALA A 625 31.27 -48.59 18.10
C ALA A 625 29.87 -48.68 18.77
N ALA A 626 29.00 -47.70 18.50
CA ALA A 626 27.61 -47.72 19.00
C ALA A 626 26.80 -48.83 18.28
N ASP A 627 26.99 -49.02 16.98
CA ASP A 627 26.29 -50.05 16.18
C ASP A 627 26.67 -51.47 16.66
N GLU A 628 27.96 -51.71 16.93
CA GLU A 628 28.40 -52.99 17.51
C GLU A 628 27.69 -53.27 18.84
N GLN A 629 27.58 -52.28 19.71
CA GLN A 629 26.88 -52.41 20.99
C GLN A 629 25.38 -52.63 20.82
N MET A 630 24.77 -51.96 19.88
CA MET A 630 23.35 -52.12 19.51
C MET A 630 23.07 -53.55 19.01
N TYR A 631 23.97 -54.13 18.19
CA TYR A 631 23.84 -55.47 17.72
C TYR A 631 23.90 -56.52 18.88
N ILE A 632 24.77 -56.29 19.85
CA ILE A 632 24.87 -57.13 21.06
C ILE A 632 23.57 -57.04 21.89
N ASP A 633 23.05 -55.83 22.10
CA ASP A 633 21.76 -55.62 22.80
C ASP A 633 20.59 -56.27 22.07
N LYS A 634 20.59 -56.25 20.73
CA LYS A 634 19.56 -56.91 19.88
C LYS A 634 19.56 -58.43 20.08
N GLN A 635 20.75 -59.04 20.17
CA GLN A 635 20.88 -60.47 20.45
C GLN A 635 20.43 -60.82 21.86
N ARG A 636 20.71 -59.95 22.84
CA ARG A 636 20.28 -60.10 24.25
C ARG A 636 18.77 -60.01 24.37
N LEU A 637 18.13 -58.98 23.79
CA LEU A 637 16.69 -58.79 23.76
C LEU A 637 15.98 -60.01 23.15
N LYS A 638 16.49 -60.55 22.07
CA LYS A 638 15.92 -61.73 21.42
C LYS A 638 15.93 -62.95 22.34
N LYS A 639 16.99 -63.12 23.15
CA LYS A 639 17.06 -64.22 24.13
C LYS A 639 16.13 -63.99 25.33
N GLU A 640 16.03 -62.80 25.83
CA GLU A 640 15.26 -62.44 27.00
C GLU A 640 13.75 -62.45 26.76
N THR A 641 13.30 -61.97 25.57
CA THR A 641 11.89 -61.81 25.23
C THR A 641 11.32 -63.01 24.47
N GLY A 642 12.16 -63.87 23.93
CA GLY A 642 11.72 -64.96 23.03
C GLY A 642 11.13 -64.48 21.71
N PHE A 643 11.08 -63.14 21.47
CA PHE A 643 10.54 -62.54 20.26
C PHE A 643 11.57 -62.65 19.13
N ASP A 644 11.33 -63.58 18.19
CA ASP A 644 12.09 -63.70 16.97
C ASP A 644 11.22 -63.34 15.76
N PRO A 645 11.35 -62.14 15.17
CA PRO A 645 10.56 -61.74 14.02
C PRO A 645 10.80 -62.61 12.75
N LYS A 646 11.80 -63.52 12.77
CA LYS A 646 12.06 -64.48 11.69
C LYS A 646 11.45 -65.85 11.91
N ARG A 647 10.90 -66.13 13.11
CA ARG A 647 10.14 -67.38 13.35
C ARG A 647 8.71 -67.19 12.87
N LYS A 648 8.34 -68.02 11.83
CA LYS A 648 6.97 -68.19 11.39
C LYS A 648 6.14 -68.86 12.43
#